data_8109cb48c5832dd5c1da3813d46b3624
#
_entry.id   8109cb48c5832dd5c1da3813d46b3624
#
_cell.length_a   1.000
_cell.length_b   1.000
_cell.length_c   1.000
_cell.angle_alpha   90.00
_cell.angle_beta   90.00
_cell.angle_gamma   90.00
#
_symmetry.space_group_name_H-M   'P 1'
#
loop_
_entity.id
_entity.type
_entity.pdbx_description
1 polymer ?
#
loop_
_entity_poly.entity_id
_entity_poly.type
_entity_poly.pdbx_seq_one_letter_code
_entity_poly.pdbx_strand_id
1 'polypeptide(L)'
;MLQLGNLHLGSCVCYVADKKLILFPPFSIDALKPQLVQERGFLEVLHDLISDSNPSVVANSVAALSEIAETSGQDVMKISASVLQKLLAALNECTEWGQVFILDSLSKYVPADSREAEGIIERVTPRLQHANSAVVMSAVKVILSYMEVMAGSGGASADSIRNLTRKLAPPLVTLLNSEPEIQYVALRNINLIVQKRPGILESEIKVFFAKYNDPIYVKMEKLEIIIKLVSERNIDQVLLELKEYATEVDVDFVRKSVSAIGRCAVKLERAAERCIGVLLELIQTKVNYVVQESVIVIKDIFRRYPNRYESIIATLCDNLEDLDEPQAKASMIWIIGEYAERIDNADELLDTFLETFEEEDPAVQLQLLTATVKCFLKNPEDTQDMVQRVLDLATEESDNPDLRDRGFIYWRLLSTDPEAAKLVVLGDKPVIEDDTYRLEPHLLNVLIGQIATLSSIYHKPPEAFVVRARSNVPDLSGVVDDDEEEDEEEYEDENDVAAAGGAGGGVDLLDMGGMGISDQPKAAAGGLGDVFGGGDSYEPKAVMTQVCTADKSGGINIMAGFRQLQNTIKLELTFENIGSAIPVSSLAIQLNKNALGLSPVKQQIVLNPPVAQGSSGSATVDLAVTPAMLAPVPDGQPASPQIQIAIKNMASGAVFYFAAVFALEAMFGADGALERTAFIEQWKSIEDRKELFGTLSDLPPASVDIEQVIAKFAANNVFFIARRPVPNAEGQEVVYFSMKTVTGMEFLCELTFKAGVNAAKVCVKTQNVSYGPLAKAAIESLLRN
;
A
#
# COMPACT_ATOMS: atom_id res chain seq x y z
N MET A 1 28.74 -34.41 24.69
CA MET A 1 29.01 -34.49 23.25
C MET A 1 27.68 -34.56 22.53
N LEU A 2 27.13 -33.43 22.13
CA LEU A 2 25.96 -33.37 21.28
C LEU A 2 26.44 -33.08 19.88
N GLN A 3 26.53 -34.11 19.05
CA GLN A 3 26.65 -34.00 17.60
C GLN A 3 25.35 -33.43 17.06
N LEU A 4 25.29 -32.13 16.81
CA LEU A 4 24.34 -31.54 15.91
C LEU A 4 24.76 -31.88 14.48
N GLY A 5 24.00 -32.78 13.87
CA GLY A 5 24.19 -33.19 12.49
C GLY A 5 24.17 -31.96 11.55
N ASN A 6 25.03 -32.02 10.57
CA ASN A 6 25.17 -31.04 9.49
C ASN A 6 23.80 -30.68 8.86
N LEU A 7 23.19 -29.60 9.31
CA LEU A 7 22.18 -28.87 8.58
C LEU A 7 22.89 -27.65 8.00
N HIS A 8 23.23 -27.75 6.72
CA HIS A 8 23.65 -26.64 5.91
C HIS A 8 22.44 -25.71 5.68
N LEU A 9 22.24 -24.77 6.60
CA LEU A 9 21.44 -23.57 6.40
C LEU A 9 22.40 -22.41 6.63
N GLY A 10 22.49 -21.53 5.62
CA GLY A 10 23.56 -20.56 5.47
C GLY A 10 23.96 -19.81 6.73
N SER A 11 25.22 -19.89 7.04
CA SER A 11 26.02 -19.04 7.95
C SER A 11 25.47 -18.77 9.36
N CYS A 12 25.12 -19.80 10.12
CA CYS A 12 25.09 -19.74 11.58
C CYS A 12 25.82 -20.93 12.15
N VAL A 13 27.07 -20.72 12.59
CA VAL A 13 27.83 -21.70 13.30
C VAL A 13 27.66 -21.43 14.79
N CYS A 14 26.88 -22.26 15.46
CA CYS A 14 26.88 -22.35 16.92
C CYS A 14 28.15 -23.06 17.35
N TYR A 15 29.14 -22.35 17.86
CA TYR A 15 30.33 -22.93 18.51
C TYR A 15 30.05 -23.09 20.00
N VAL A 16 29.93 -24.32 20.46
CA VAL A 16 29.93 -24.65 21.88
C VAL A 16 31.35 -25.04 22.24
N ALA A 17 32.21 -24.07 22.62
CA ALA A 17 33.49 -24.33 23.24
C ALA A 17 33.39 -23.90 24.71
N ASP A 18 33.69 -24.81 25.63
CA ASP A 18 33.75 -24.59 27.09
C ASP A 18 32.51 -23.91 27.71
N LYS A 19 31.31 -24.43 27.44
CA LYS A 19 30.03 -23.91 27.97
C LYS A 19 29.67 -22.47 27.58
N LYS A 20 30.42 -21.83 26.67
CA LYS A 20 30.10 -20.48 26.17
C LYS A 20 29.52 -20.58 24.78
N LEU A 21 28.24 -20.24 24.68
CA LEU A 21 27.53 -20.13 23.39
C LEU A 21 27.88 -18.77 22.82
N ILE A 22 28.69 -18.71 21.74
CA ILE A 22 28.84 -17.49 20.95
C ILE A 22 27.77 -17.56 19.87
N LEU A 23 26.64 -16.92 20.13
CA LEU A 23 25.58 -16.73 19.15
C LEU A 23 25.98 -15.57 18.23
N PHE A 24 26.27 -15.87 16.97
CA PHE A 24 26.18 -14.87 15.89
C PHE A 24 24.73 -14.58 15.58
N PRO A 25 24.39 -13.40 15.03
CA PRO A 25 23.06 -12.81 15.07
C PRO A 25 21.93 -13.78 14.64
N PRO A 26 20.75 -13.66 15.25
CA PRO A 26 19.73 -14.70 15.38
C PRO A 26 18.88 -14.83 14.13
N PHE A 27 19.41 -15.35 13.06
CA PHE A 27 18.62 -15.52 11.84
C PHE A 27 18.34 -16.97 11.48
N SER A 28 18.15 -17.95 12.33
CA SER A 28 17.83 -19.20 11.66
C SER A 28 17.12 -20.32 12.37
N ILE A 29 17.38 -20.67 13.58
CA ILE A 29 16.74 -21.89 14.14
C ILE A 29 15.56 -21.53 15.03
N ASP A 30 15.69 -20.42 15.74
CA ASP A 30 14.74 -20.02 16.77
C ASP A 30 13.46 -19.42 16.14
N ALA A 31 13.62 -18.70 15.02
CA ALA A 31 12.50 -18.13 14.26
C ALA A 31 11.68 -19.20 13.49
N LEU A 32 12.29 -20.36 13.16
CA LEU A 32 11.65 -21.37 12.34
C LEU A 32 10.91 -22.46 13.16
N LYS A 33 11.33 -22.75 14.41
CA LYS A 33 10.71 -23.78 15.24
C LYS A 33 10.82 -23.49 16.74
N PRO A 34 10.02 -22.59 17.32
CA PRO A 34 10.07 -22.24 18.75
C PRO A 34 9.78 -23.45 19.67
N GLN A 35 9.02 -24.44 19.20
CA GLN A 35 8.74 -25.67 19.95
C GLN A 35 10.00 -26.50 20.24
N LEU A 36 10.95 -26.58 19.29
CA LEU A 36 12.20 -27.30 19.48
C LEU A 36 13.09 -26.65 20.53
N VAL A 37 13.03 -25.34 20.67
CA VAL A 37 13.78 -24.57 21.67
C VAL A 37 13.29 -24.89 23.07
N GLN A 38 11.98 -25.01 23.26
CA GLN A 38 11.37 -25.40 24.55
C GLN A 38 11.63 -26.87 24.87
N GLU A 39 11.42 -27.81 23.94
CA GLU A 39 11.60 -29.25 24.15
C GLU A 39 13.05 -29.61 24.50
N ARG A 40 14.03 -28.87 24.01
CA ARG A 40 15.46 -29.13 24.23
C ARG A 40 16.08 -28.39 25.41
N GLY A 41 15.31 -27.61 26.17
CA GLY A 41 15.77 -26.88 27.34
C GLY A 41 16.74 -25.73 27.02
N PHE A 42 16.74 -25.19 25.79
CA PHE A 42 17.60 -24.07 25.43
C PHE A 42 17.28 -22.79 26.20
N LEU A 43 16.03 -22.59 26.61
CA LEU A 43 15.58 -21.43 27.38
C LEU A 43 16.32 -21.34 28.72
N GLU A 44 16.45 -22.46 29.44
CA GLU A 44 17.17 -22.48 30.73
C GLU A 44 18.63 -22.12 30.55
N VAL A 45 19.28 -22.64 29.51
CA VAL A 45 20.69 -22.34 29.19
C VAL A 45 20.84 -20.87 28.83
N LEU A 46 19.95 -20.29 28.05
CA LEU A 46 19.99 -18.86 27.69
C LEU A 46 19.77 -17.97 28.91
N HIS A 47 18.88 -18.34 29.83
CA HIS A 47 18.71 -17.63 31.11
C HIS A 47 19.95 -17.68 31.99
N ASP A 48 20.62 -18.82 32.04
CA ASP A 48 21.91 -18.95 32.78
C ASP A 48 23.00 -18.08 32.16
N LEU A 49 23.05 -17.99 30.83
CA LEU A 49 24.02 -17.17 30.09
C LEU A 49 23.85 -15.67 30.26
N ILE A 50 22.66 -15.16 30.64
CA ILE A 50 22.50 -13.74 31.05
C ILE A 50 23.36 -13.42 32.26
N SER A 51 23.79 -14.42 33.01
CA SER A 51 24.65 -14.26 34.20
C SER A 51 26.12 -14.44 33.91
N ASP A 52 26.53 -14.59 32.65
CA ASP A 52 27.93 -14.74 32.26
C ASP A 52 28.74 -13.46 32.54
N SER A 53 30.07 -13.64 32.76
CA SER A 53 31.00 -12.54 32.93
C SER A 53 31.34 -11.78 31.65
N ASN A 54 31.05 -12.36 30.49
CA ASN A 54 31.32 -11.74 29.19
C ASN A 54 30.11 -10.94 28.70
N PRO A 55 30.21 -9.60 28.56
CA PRO A 55 29.12 -8.74 28.15
C PRO A 55 28.51 -9.12 26.79
N SER A 56 29.34 -9.61 25.85
CA SER A 56 28.85 -10.03 24.53
C SER A 56 27.97 -11.29 24.60
N VAL A 57 28.26 -12.21 25.52
CA VAL A 57 27.43 -13.40 25.76
C VAL A 57 26.08 -12.99 26.35
N VAL A 58 26.11 -12.08 27.33
CA VAL A 58 24.88 -11.53 27.92
C VAL A 58 24.01 -10.87 26.86
N ALA A 59 24.56 -9.98 26.05
CA ALA A 59 23.81 -9.27 25.02
C ALA A 59 23.19 -10.19 23.96
N ASN A 60 23.97 -11.20 23.51
CA ASN A 60 23.48 -12.16 22.52
C ASN A 60 22.40 -13.10 23.10
N SER A 61 22.51 -13.47 24.39
CA SER A 61 21.48 -14.26 25.07
C SER A 61 20.17 -13.47 25.22
N VAL A 62 20.27 -12.18 25.54
CA VAL A 62 19.11 -11.27 25.59
C VAL A 62 18.46 -11.13 24.21
N ALA A 63 19.26 -10.96 23.16
CA ALA A 63 18.75 -10.88 21.79
C ALA A 63 17.99 -12.15 21.37
N ALA A 64 18.57 -13.34 21.67
CA ALA A 64 17.94 -14.61 21.35
C ALA A 64 16.63 -14.83 22.13
N LEU A 65 16.60 -14.49 23.43
CA LEU A 65 15.38 -14.59 24.23
C LEU A 65 14.29 -13.63 23.78
N SER A 66 14.67 -12.40 23.37
CA SER A 66 13.70 -11.45 22.81
C SER A 66 13.09 -11.93 21.51
N GLU A 67 13.91 -12.50 20.61
CA GLU A 67 13.44 -13.06 19.34
C GLU A 67 12.51 -14.27 19.55
N ILE A 68 12.87 -15.17 20.49
CA ILE A 68 12.02 -16.30 20.85
C ILE A 68 10.69 -15.82 21.44
N ALA A 69 10.70 -14.79 22.28
CA ALA A 69 9.49 -14.22 22.87
C ALA A 69 8.56 -13.61 21.80
N GLU A 70 9.13 -12.88 20.83
CA GLU A 70 8.37 -12.29 19.73
C GLU A 70 7.79 -13.34 18.78
N THR A 71 8.56 -14.39 18.49
CA THR A 71 8.13 -15.47 17.59
C THR A 71 7.09 -16.39 18.23
N SER A 72 7.27 -16.73 19.55
CA SER A 72 6.35 -17.61 20.27
C SER A 72 5.09 -16.92 20.78
N GLY A 73 5.11 -15.58 20.88
CA GLY A 73 4.05 -14.79 21.52
C GLY A 73 3.95 -14.99 23.04
N GLN A 74 4.92 -15.63 23.66
CA GLN A 74 4.98 -15.86 25.10
C GLN A 74 6.03 -14.97 25.75
N ASP A 75 5.76 -14.49 26.96
CA ASP A 75 6.78 -13.77 27.75
C ASP A 75 7.81 -14.75 28.32
N VAL A 76 8.81 -15.03 27.49
CA VAL A 76 9.89 -15.96 27.83
C VAL A 76 10.95 -15.25 28.69
N MET A 77 11.09 -13.93 28.60
CA MET A 77 12.16 -13.20 29.25
C MET A 77 11.74 -12.66 30.62
N LYS A 78 11.96 -13.43 31.67
CA LYS A 78 11.70 -12.98 33.07
C LYS A 78 12.89 -12.21 33.60
N ILE A 79 12.77 -10.88 33.70
CA ILE A 79 13.80 -10.01 34.29
C ILE A 79 13.56 -9.92 35.81
N SER A 80 14.39 -10.61 36.59
CA SER A 80 14.45 -10.44 38.06
C SER A 80 15.35 -9.27 38.43
N ALA A 81 15.25 -8.76 39.67
CA ALA A 81 16.10 -7.66 40.15
C ALA A 81 17.61 -7.98 40.04
N SER A 82 18.00 -9.23 40.22
CA SER A 82 19.42 -9.67 40.03
C SER A 82 19.83 -9.64 38.54
N VAL A 83 18.96 -10.07 37.65
CA VAL A 83 19.19 -10.01 36.19
C VAL A 83 19.26 -8.55 35.73
N LEU A 84 18.36 -7.69 36.21
CA LEU A 84 18.37 -6.26 35.91
C LEU A 84 19.72 -5.60 36.24
N GLN A 85 20.29 -5.87 37.45
CA GLN A 85 21.58 -5.31 37.83
C GLN A 85 22.74 -5.79 36.90
N LYS A 86 22.68 -7.02 36.44
CA LYS A 86 23.67 -7.56 35.49
C LYS A 86 23.54 -6.94 34.11
N LEU A 87 22.30 -6.77 33.60
CA LEU A 87 22.05 -6.09 32.34
C LEU A 87 22.55 -4.65 32.36
N LEU A 88 22.27 -3.92 33.44
CA LEU A 88 22.76 -2.55 33.63
C LEU A 88 24.29 -2.45 33.78
N ALA A 89 24.95 -3.47 34.31
CA ALA A 89 26.42 -3.56 34.33
C ALA A 89 26.96 -3.86 32.94
N ALA A 90 26.42 -4.87 32.26
CA ALA A 90 26.82 -5.26 30.91
C ALA A 90 26.61 -4.12 29.88
N LEU A 91 25.59 -3.28 30.06
CA LEU A 91 25.32 -2.12 29.19
C LEU A 91 26.54 -1.19 29.05
N ASN A 92 27.41 -1.06 30.05
CA ASN A 92 28.59 -0.19 30.00
C ASN A 92 29.76 -0.80 29.21
N GLU A 93 29.80 -2.12 29.08
CA GLU A 93 30.93 -2.86 28.52
C GLU A 93 30.63 -3.51 27.17
N CYS A 94 29.34 -3.55 26.77
CA CYS A 94 28.89 -4.12 25.50
C CYS A 94 29.27 -3.27 24.29
N THR A 95 29.36 -3.94 23.15
CA THR A 95 29.38 -3.30 21.82
C THR A 95 28.08 -2.54 21.58
N GLU A 96 28.04 -1.65 20.59
CA GLU A 96 26.86 -0.86 20.22
C GLU A 96 25.62 -1.72 19.98
N TRP A 97 25.77 -2.83 19.25
CA TRP A 97 24.69 -3.79 19.01
C TRP A 97 24.16 -4.42 20.30
N GLY A 98 25.06 -4.83 21.18
CA GLY A 98 24.67 -5.36 22.48
C GLY A 98 23.94 -4.35 23.34
N GLN A 99 24.33 -3.08 23.29
CA GLN A 99 23.63 -2.00 23.99
C GLN A 99 22.21 -1.83 23.50
N VAL A 100 21.98 -1.88 22.17
CA VAL A 100 20.63 -1.78 21.58
C VAL A 100 19.74 -2.92 22.07
N PHE A 101 20.21 -4.18 22.05
CA PHE A 101 19.42 -5.33 22.51
C PHE A 101 19.08 -5.24 24.02
N ILE A 102 20.06 -4.85 24.84
CA ILE A 102 19.81 -4.67 26.27
C ILE A 102 18.81 -3.53 26.53
N LEU A 103 18.95 -2.40 25.84
CA LEU A 103 18.03 -1.26 25.98
C LEU A 103 16.63 -1.62 25.52
N ASP A 104 16.49 -2.38 24.43
CA ASP A 104 15.16 -2.84 23.96
C ASP A 104 14.48 -3.74 24.99
N SER A 105 15.22 -4.69 25.57
CA SER A 105 14.72 -5.54 26.66
C SER A 105 14.33 -4.74 27.90
N LEU A 106 15.14 -3.73 28.27
CA LEU A 106 14.80 -2.82 29.38
C LEU A 106 13.54 -2.02 29.09
N SER A 107 13.27 -1.65 27.84
CA SER A 107 12.03 -0.90 27.52
C SER A 107 10.76 -1.70 27.75
N LYS A 108 10.84 -3.04 27.72
CA LYS A 108 9.72 -3.97 27.98
C LYS A 108 9.57 -4.31 29.45
N TYR A 109 10.59 -4.03 30.29
CA TYR A 109 10.54 -4.28 31.73
C TYR A 109 9.71 -3.25 32.44
N VAL A 110 8.81 -3.68 33.32
CA VAL A 110 7.98 -2.81 34.16
C VAL A 110 8.61 -2.68 35.54
N PRO A 111 9.13 -1.49 35.93
CA PRO A 111 9.70 -1.25 37.24
C PRO A 111 8.67 -1.44 38.35
N ALA A 112 9.09 -1.98 39.50
CA ALA A 112 8.22 -2.21 40.63
C ALA A 112 7.78 -0.89 41.28
N ASP A 113 8.63 0.13 41.35
CA ASP A 113 8.34 1.45 41.90
C ASP A 113 9.10 2.58 41.16
N SER A 114 8.72 3.84 41.43
CA SER A 114 9.32 5.04 40.82
C SER A 114 10.82 5.18 41.13
N ARG A 115 11.31 4.68 42.25
CA ARG A 115 12.74 4.75 42.59
C ARG A 115 13.59 3.83 41.77
N GLU A 116 13.06 2.62 41.48
CA GLU A 116 13.73 1.69 40.56
C GLU A 116 13.78 2.29 39.16
N ALA A 117 12.68 2.88 38.68
CA ALA A 117 12.63 3.57 37.39
C ALA A 117 13.66 4.71 37.31
N GLU A 118 13.77 5.57 38.32
CA GLU A 118 14.79 6.62 38.40
C GLU A 118 16.20 6.05 38.36
N GLY A 119 16.49 4.98 39.11
CA GLY A 119 17.78 4.33 39.13
C GLY A 119 18.19 3.73 37.78
N ILE A 120 17.25 3.18 37.03
CA ILE A 120 17.49 2.69 35.66
C ILE A 120 17.75 3.86 34.71
N ILE A 121 16.92 4.90 34.77
CA ILE A 121 17.06 6.12 33.94
C ILE A 121 18.44 6.76 34.17
N GLU A 122 18.92 6.86 35.38
CA GLU A 122 20.24 7.43 35.67
C GLU A 122 21.35 6.66 34.98
N ARG A 123 21.28 5.33 34.94
CA ARG A 123 22.26 4.46 34.27
C ARG A 123 22.14 4.45 32.76
N VAL A 124 20.96 4.67 32.20
CA VAL A 124 20.70 4.77 30.77
C VAL A 124 21.04 6.16 30.21
N THR A 125 20.88 7.22 30.99
CA THR A 125 21.12 8.62 30.58
C THR A 125 22.48 8.85 29.87
N PRO A 126 23.63 8.27 30.28
CA PRO A 126 24.86 8.43 29.52
C PRO A 126 24.82 7.97 28.08
N ARG A 127 23.93 7.05 27.73
CA ARG A 127 23.72 6.55 26.34
C ARG A 127 23.10 7.58 25.42
N LEU A 128 22.45 8.60 25.96
CA LEU A 128 21.93 9.73 25.17
C LEU A 128 23.05 10.54 24.47
N GLN A 129 24.29 10.41 24.88
CA GLN A 129 25.47 11.07 24.29
C GLN A 129 26.32 10.11 23.46
N HIS A 130 25.81 8.94 23.11
CA HIS A 130 26.51 7.94 22.34
C HIS A 130 26.69 8.38 20.89
N ALA A 131 27.79 7.99 20.23
CA ALA A 131 28.07 8.33 18.84
C ALA A 131 27.10 7.64 17.86
N ASN A 132 26.62 6.44 18.20
CA ASN A 132 25.69 5.67 17.38
C ASN A 132 24.25 6.09 17.65
N SER A 133 23.55 6.53 16.59
CA SER A 133 22.16 7.00 16.63
C SER A 133 21.16 5.95 17.12
N ALA A 134 21.40 4.66 16.81
CA ALA A 134 20.52 3.57 17.25
C ALA A 134 20.56 3.41 18.78
N VAL A 135 21.74 3.52 19.40
CA VAL A 135 21.88 3.47 20.87
C VAL A 135 21.17 4.67 21.52
N VAL A 136 21.30 5.87 20.93
CA VAL A 136 20.61 7.08 21.41
C VAL A 136 19.11 6.89 21.36
N MET A 137 18.56 6.42 20.24
CA MET A 137 17.12 6.22 20.07
C MET A 137 16.55 5.14 21.00
N SER A 138 17.28 4.02 21.19
CA SER A 138 16.91 2.99 22.15
C SER A 138 16.91 3.50 23.60
N ALA A 139 17.88 4.36 23.95
CA ALA A 139 17.92 5.01 25.27
C ALA A 139 16.72 5.97 25.43
N VAL A 140 16.36 6.74 24.41
CA VAL A 140 15.16 7.61 24.40
C VAL A 140 13.91 6.78 24.63
N LYS A 141 13.76 5.63 23.95
CA LYS A 141 12.65 4.69 24.11
C LYS A 141 12.46 4.26 25.57
N VAL A 142 13.55 3.79 26.23
CA VAL A 142 13.53 3.37 27.65
C VAL A 142 13.11 4.52 28.55
N ILE A 143 13.68 5.70 28.37
CA ILE A 143 13.38 6.86 29.22
C ILE A 143 11.91 7.29 29.06
N LEU A 144 11.38 7.31 27.82
CA LEU A 144 9.97 7.66 27.57
C LEU A 144 9.01 6.66 28.22
N SER A 145 9.27 5.35 28.09
CA SER A 145 8.47 4.31 28.73
C SER A 145 8.43 4.48 30.25
N TYR A 146 9.59 4.74 30.88
CA TYR A 146 9.65 4.89 32.32
C TYR A 146 9.08 6.22 32.83
N MET A 147 9.16 7.30 32.03
CA MET A 147 8.46 8.54 32.35
C MET A 147 6.93 8.36 32.41
N GLU A 148 6.36 7.43 31.67
CA GLU A 148 4.92 7.10 31.75
C GLU A 148 4.60 6.36 33.05
N VAL A 149 5.41 5.35 33.41
CA VAL A 149 5.25 4.62 34.67
C VAL A 149 5.38 5.56 35.87
N MET A 150 6.37 6.46 35.83
CA MET A 150 6.57 7.46 36.88
C MET A 150 5.38 8.47 37.00
N ALA A 151 4.80 8.86 35.88
CA ALA A 151 3.64 9.76 35.85
C ALA A 151 2.38 9.06 36.36
N GLY A 152 2.18 7.77 36.04
CA GLY A 152 1.01 6.99 36.48
C GLY A 152 1.05 6.60 37.95
N SER A 153 2.21 6.38 38.56
CA SER A 153 2.36 5.92 39.94
C SER A 153 2.18 7.04 40.98
N GLY A 154 2.01 8.31 40.57
CA GLY A 154 1.84 9.46 41.49
C GLY A 154 3.00 9.75 42.43
N GLY A 155 4.10 8.99 42.35
CA GLY A 155 5.26 9.09 43.22
C GLY A 155 6.39 9.98 42.72
N ALA A 156 6.39 10.33 41.43
CA ALA A 156 7.43 11.18 40.88
C ALA A 156 7.13 12.67 41.04
N SER A 157 8.14 13.46 41.42
CA SER A 157 8.03 14.91 41.42
C SER A 157 7.85 15.44 40.00
N ALA A 158 6.93 16.38 39.78
CA ALA A 158 6.78 17.08 38.51
C ALA A 158 8.11 17.69 38.01
N ASP A 159 9.01 18.00 38.92
CA ASP A 159 10.35 18.51 38.62
C ASP A 159 11.29 17.43 38.08
N SER A 160 11.19 16.18 38.53
CA SER A 160 11.94 15.06 37.99
C SER A 160 11.56 14.84 36.52
N ILE A 161 10.27 14.83 36.20
CA ILE A 161 9.77 14.68 34.81
C ILE A 161 10.24 15.86 33.94
N ARG A 162 10.18 17.11 34.43
CA ARG A 162 10.71 18.28 33.71
C ARG A 162 12.21 18.19 33.43
N ASN A 163 12.98 17.71 34.40
CA ASN A 163 14.42 17.54 34.21
C ASN A 163 14.74 16.48 33.17
N LEU A 164 13.99 15.37 33.13
CA LEU A 164 14.14 14.34 32.10
C LEU A 164 13.75 14.89 30.72
N THR A 165 12.65 15.64 30.62
CA THR A 165 12.21 16.33 29.39
C THR A 165 13.34 17.22 28.83
N ARG A 166 14.00 18.01 29.68
CA ARG A 166 15.13 18.85 29.28
C ARG A 166 16.37 18.07 28.86
N LYS A 167 16.61 16.87 29.44
CA LYS A 167 17.75 16.01 29.06
C LYS A 167 17.52 15.30 27.74
N LEU A 168 16.28 15.07 27.32
CA LEU A 168 15.94 14.41 26.04
C LEU A 168 16.07 15.33 24.82
N ALA A 169 15.86 16.63 24.96
CA ALA A 169 15.87 17.57 23.84
C ALA A 169 17.25 17.64 23.12
N PRO A 170 18.41 17.84 23.79
CA PRO A 170 19.70 17.98 23.10
C PRO A 170 20.11 16.74 22.28
N PRO A 171 19.98 15.49 22.76
CA PRO A 171 20.28 14.30 21.97
C PRO A 171 19.43 14.20 20.69
N LEU A 172 18.12 14.49 20.79
CA LEU A 172 17.22 14.48 19.63
C LEU A 172 17.62 15.53 18.59
N VAL A 173 17.98 16.73 19.06
CA VAL A 173 18.50 17.80 18.19
C VAL A 173 19.83 17.41 17.54
N THR A 174 20.70 16.72 18.26
CA THR A 174 22.00 16.27 17.74
C THR A 174 21.84 15.27 16.59
N LEU A 175 20.85 14.38 16.66
CA LEU A 175 20.54 13.42 15.60
C LEU A 175 20.15 14.10 14.27
N LEU A 176 19.62 15.33 14.31
CA LEU A 176 19.28 16.10 13.12
C LEU A 176 20.50 16.71 12.39
N ASN A 177 21.71 16.58 12.94
CA ASN A 177 22.95 16.99 12.27
C ASN A 177 23.68 15.81 11.61
N SER A 178 23.09 14.62 11.63
CA SER A 178 23.62 13.42 11.00
C SER A 178 23.33 13.37 9.49
N GLU A 179 23.67 12.28 8.82
CA GLU A 179 23.35 12.04 7.41
C GLU A 179 21.84 12.03 7.16
N PRO A 180 21.37 12.38 5.95
CA PRO A 180 19.95 12.58 5.65
C PRO A 180 19.06 11.38 5.99
N GLU A 181 19.53 10.15 5.80
CA GLU A 181 18.82 8.92 6.11
C GLU A 181 18.59 8.78 7.61
N ILE A 182 19.61 9.08 8.41
CA ILE A 182 19.53 9.06 9.88
C ILE A 182 18.62 10.20 10.36
N GLN A 183 18.72 11.40 9.73
CA GLN A 183 17.81 12.50 10.01
C GLN A 183 16.37 12.10 9.77
N TYR A 184 16.07 11.44 8.64
CA TYR A 184 14.71 11.01 8.31
C TYR A 184 14.14 10.06 9.37
N VAL A 185 14.89 9.02 9.73
CA VAL A 185 14.51 8.10 10.80
C VAL A 185 14.29 8.82 12.12
N ALA A 186 15.19 9.73 12.49
CA ALA A 186 15.07 10.53 13.70
C ALA A 186 13.80 11.42 13.65
N LEU A 187 13.51 12.10 12.54
CA LEU A 187 12.34 12.95 12.36
C LEU A 187 11.03 12.17 12.47
N ARG A 188 10.95 10.97 11.86
CA ARG A 188 9.77 10.09 11.98
C ARG A 188 9.49 9.73 13.44
N ASN A 189 10.53 9.37 14.18
CA ASN A 189 10.41 9.07 15.60
C ASN A 189 10.10 10.32 16.45
N ILE A 190 10.73 11.46 16.16
CA ILE A 190 10.46 12.74 16.82
C ILE A 190 9.00 13.15 16.61
N ASN A 191 8.43 12.89 15.43
CA ASN A 191 7.03 13.15 15.12
C ASN A 191 6.10 12.42 16.10
N LEU A 192 6.37 11.15 16.43
CA LEU A 192 5.62 10.40 17.45
C LEU A 192 5.81 10.98 18.85
N ILE A 193 7.07 11.30 19.21
CA ILE A 193 7.42 11.87 20.52
C ILE A 193 6.70 13.20 20.75
N VAL A 194 6.68 14.08 19.74
CA VAL A 194 6.02 15.39 19.81
C VAL A 194 4.51 15.25 19.95
N GLN A 195 3.88 14.26 19.28
CA GLN A 195 2.45 14.01 19.45
C GLN A 195 2.09 13.59 20.89
N LYS A 196 2.93 12.80 21.52
CA LYS A 196 2.71 12.34 22.88
C LYS A 196 3.11 13.39 23.93
N ARG A 197 4.25 14.07 23.72
CA ARG A 197 4.84 15.04 24.67
C ARG A 197 5.43 16.25 23.94
N PRO A 198 4.61 17.21 23.50
CA PRO A 198 5.08 18.38 22.76
C PRO A 198 6.08 19.24 23.53
N GLY A 199 5.98 19.29 24.84
CA GLY A 199 6.88 20.09 25.70
C GLY A 199 8.37 19.69 25.68
N ILE A 200 8.74 18.55 25.04
CA ILE A 200 10.15 18.15 24.93
C ILE A 200 10.91 19.09 23.97
N LEU A 201 10.31 19.47 22.84
CA LEU A 201 10.96 20.21 21.76
C LEU A 201 10.31 21.57 21.44
N GLU A 202 9.36 22.00 22.24
CA GLU A 202 8.62 23.28 22.02
C GLU A 202 9.57 24.50 21.92
N SER A 203 10.66 24.52 22.67
CA SER A 203 11.66 25.61 22.64
C SER A 203 12.59 25.57 21.44
N GLU A 204 12.71 24.40 20.77
CA GLU A 204 13.74 24.12 19.78
C GLU A 204 13.21 24.14 18.33
N ILE A 205 12.09 24.83 18.08
CA ILE A 205 11.42 24.81 16.76
C ILE A 205 12.34 25.21 15.60
N LYS A 206 13.29 26.12 15.83
CA LYS A 206 14.23 26.59 14.79
C LYS A 206 15.14 25.51 14.22
N VAL A 207 15.36 24.44 14.97
CA VAL A 207 16.21 23.32 14.51
C VAL A 207 15.53 22.54 13.40
N PHE A 208 14.21 22.60 13.35
CA PHE A 208 13.38 21.92 12.32
C PHE A 208 13.20 22.76 11.05
N PHE A 209 13.72 23.97 10.98
CA PHE A 209 13.65 24.74 9.74
C PHE A 209 14.41 24.02 8.63
N ALA A 210 13.78 23.94 7.46
CA ALA A 210 14.36 23.24 6.31
C ALA A 210 15.56 24.01 5.77
N LYS A 211 16.66 23.31 5.54
CA LYS A 211 17.86 23.89 4.91
C LYS A 211 17.77 23.69 3.40
N TYR A 212 18.36 24.57 2.64
CA TYR A 212 18.37 24.46 1.18
C TYR A 212 18.90 23.10 0.67
N ASN A 213 19.93 22.55 1.32
CA ASN A 213 20.59 21.30 0.93
C ASN A 213 19.86 20.04 1.46
N ASP A 214 18.79 20.19 2.24
CA ASP A 214 18.08 19.03 2.74
C ASP A 214 17.33 18.31 1.59
N PRO A 215 17.39 16.98 1.51
CA PRO A 215 16.55 16.23 0.57
C PRO A 215 15.06 16.46 0.83
N ILE A 216 14.24 16.30 -0.21
CA ILE A 216 12.79 16.60 -0.15
C ILE A 216 12.08 15.83 0.96
N TYR A 217 12.39 14.54 1.14
CA TYR A 217 11.76 13.71 2.17
C TYR A 217 12.09 14.19 3.59
N VAL A 218 13.28 14.77 3.81
CA VAL A 218 13.66 15.40 5.09
C VAL A 218 12.92 16.71 5.29
N LYS A 219 12.82 17.55 4.25
CA LYS A 219 12.07 18.82 4.29
C LYS A 219 10.61 18.57 4.65
N MET A 220 9.97 17.57 4.02
CA MET A 220 8.58 17.21 4.28
C MET A 220 8.33 16.81 5.73
N GLU A 221 9.18 15.98 6.33
CA GLU A 221 9.03 15.56 7.71
C GLU A 221 9.31 16.71 8.72
N LYS A 222 10.28 17.57 8.41
CA LYS A 222 10.53 18.79 9.20
C LYS A 222 9.28 19.67 9.23
N LEU A 223 8.63 19.85 8.09
CA LEU A 223 7.41 20.64 7.96
C LEU A 223 6.28 20.09 8.85
N GLU A 224 6.06 18.78 8.85
CA GLU A 224 5.06 18.14 9.71
C GLU A 224 5.33 18.37 11.21
N ILE A 225 6.60 18.35 11.61
CA ILE A 225 6.98 18.60 13.00
C ILE A 225 6.79 20.08 13.36
N ILE A 226 7.14 21.00 12.46
CA ILE A 226 6.92 22.45 12.67
C ILE A 226 5.45 22.72 12.96
N ILE A 227 4.53 22.17 12.16
CA ILE A 227 3.09 22.34 12.36
C ILE A 227 2.65 21.87 13.76
N LYS A 228 3.22 20.73 14.22
CA LYS A 228 2.90 20.19 15.54
C LYS A 228 3.47 21.03 16.69
N LEU A 229 4.64 21.64 16.51
CA LEU A 229 5.32 22.47 17.51
C LEU A 229 4.91 23.95 17.48
N VAL A 230 4.14 24.38 16.48
CA VAL A 230 3.71 25.78 16.38
C VAL A 230 2.86 26.16 17.60
N SER A 231 3.15 27.35 18.13
CA SER A 231 2.48 27.97 19.28
C SER A 231 2.31 29.47 19.06
N GLU A 232 1.49 30.15 19.88
CA GLU A 232 1.29 31.60 19.78
C GLU A 232 2.59 32.42 19.90
N ARG A 233 3.65 31.87 20.48
CA ARG A 233 4.93 32.57 20.70
C ARG A 233 5.86 32.51 19.51
N ASN A 234 5.78 31.46 18.71
CA ASN A 234 6.73 31.19 17.61
C ASN A 234 6.12 31.34 16.22
N ILE A 235 4.80 31.56 16.12
CA ILE A 235 4.06 31.58 14.87
C ILE A 235 4.61 32.59 13.86
N ASP A 236 5.03 33.78 14.26
CA ASP A 236 5.52 34.80 13.36
C ASP A 236 6.81 34.37 12.64
N GLN A 237 7.71 33.69 13.37
CA GLN A 237 8.93 33.13 12.79
C GLN A 237 8.61 31.97 11.84
N VAL A 238 7.66 31.12 12.21
CA VAL A 238 7.22 30.00 11.38
C VAL A 238 6.58 30.48 10.09
N LEU A 239 5.73 31.51 10.15
CA LEU A 239 5.09 32.08 8.94
C LEU A 239 6.10 32.68 7.97
N LEU A 240 7.15 33.34 8.48
CA LEU A 240 8.24 33.85 7.63
C LEU A 240 8.94 32.71 6.90
N GLU A 241 9.27 31.63 7.59
CA GLU A 241 9.90 30.44 6.98
C GLU A 241 8.97 29.75 5.97
N LEU A 242 7.69 29.55 6.31
CA LEU A 242 6.71 28.94 5.39
C LEU A 242 6.51 29.78 4.13
N LYS A 243 6.56 31.11 4.25
CA LYS A 243 6.51 32.02 3.10
C LYS A 243 7.74 31.86 2.20
N GLU A 244 8.94 31.75 2.77
CA GLU A 244 10.17 31.44 2.04
C GLU A 244 10.06 30.09 1.31
N TYR A 245 9.56 29.05 1.98
CA TYR A 245 9.36 27.71 1.37
C TYR A 245 8.36 27.74 0.21
N ALA A 246 7.36 28.62 0.26
CA ALA A 246 6.40 28.79 -0.83
C ALA A 246 7.02 29.40 -2.10
N THR A 247 8.27 29.85 -2.07
CA THR A 247 9.02 30.38 -3.22
C THR A 247 10.09 29.42 -3.74
N GLU A 248 10.19 28.19 -3.18
CA GLU A 248 11.14 27.18 -3.64
C GLU A 248 10.75 26.58 -5.00
N VAL A 249 11.67 25.83 -5.61
CA VAL A 249 11.51 25.26 -6.96
C VAL A 249 10.66 23.98 -6.96
N ASP A 250 10.63 23.27 -5.85
CA ASP A 250 9.91 22.00 -5.73
C ASP A 250 8.42 22.22 -5.45
N VAL A 251 7.59 21.87 -6.43
CA VAL A 251 6.13 22.13 -6.40
C VAL A 251 5.45 21.41 -5.24
N ASP A 252 5.81 20.15 -4.94
CA ASP A 252 5.18 19.37 -3.89
C ASP A 252 5.50 19.95 -2.51
N PHE A 253 6.74 20.39 -2.31
CA PHE A 253 7.14 21.04 -1.08
C PHE A 253 6.46 22.41 -0.91
N VAL A 254 6.33 23.18 -1.98
CA VAL A 254 5.61 24.46 -1.98
C VAL A 254 4.14 24.25 -1.61
N ARG A 255 3.44 23.34 -2.27
CA ARG A 255 2.03 23.02 -1.94
C ARG A 255 1.87 22.64 -0.47
N LYS A 256 2.71 21.75 0.04
CA LYS A 256 2.68 21.37 1.45
C LYS A 256 3.00 22.52 2.40
N SER A 257 3.86 23.45 2.00
CA SER A 257 4.18 24.63 2.80
C SER A 257 3.01 25.60 2.89
N VAL A 258 2.29 25.79 1.79
CA VAL A 258 1.05 26.60 1.74
C VAL A 258 -0.04 25.91 2.58
N SER A 259 -0.23 24.59 2.43
CA SER A 259 -1.15 23.82 3.25
C SER A 259 -0.80 23.89 4.75
N ALA A 260 0.48 23.91 5.11
CA ALA A 260 0.96 24.10 6.47
C ALA A 260 0.54 25.44 7.08
N ILE A 261 0.51 26.53 6.31
CA ILE A 261 0.01 27.83 6.76
C ILE A 261 -1.46 27.70 7.20
N GLY A 262 -2.28 27.00 6.42
CA GLY A 262 -3.68 26.75 6.75
C GLY A 262 -3.85 25.91 8.02
N ARG A 263 -3.07 24.86 8.17
CA ARG A 263 -3.09 24.03 9.38
C ARG A 263 -2.67 24.82 10.62
N CYS A 264 -1.72 25.75 10.48
CA CYS A 264 -1.38 26.68 11.55
C CYS A 264 -2.54 27.63 11.90
N ALA A 265 -3.29 28.11 10.89
CA ALA A 265 -4.46 28.95 11.10
C ALA A 265 -5.60 28.19 11.81
N VAL A 266 -5.86 26.95 11.42
CA VAL A 266 -6.87 26.08 12.05
C VAL A 266 -6.51 25.78 13.52
N LYS A 267 -5.23 25.55 13.80
CA LYS A 267 -4.72 25.24 15.15
C LYS A 267 -4.73 26.44 16.09
N LEU A 268 -4.36 27.62 15.59
CA LEU A 268 -4.16 28.84 16.38
C LEU A 268 -5.10 29.95 15.92
N GLU A 269 -6.25 30.07 16.59
CA GLU A 269 -7.27 31.09 16.26
C GLU A 269 -6.71 32.52 16.20
N ARG A 270 -5.86 32.90 17.15
CA ARG A 270 -5.26 34.25 17.21
C ARG A 270 -4.26 34.52 16.08
N ALA A 271 -3.77 33.49 15.44
CA ALA A 271 -2.84 33.61 14.31
C ALA A 271 -3.53 33.58 12.96
N ALA A 272 -4.80 33.18 12.90
CA ALA A 272 -5.54 32.98 11.65
C ALA A 272 -5.51 34.21 10.73
N GLU A 273 -5.70 35.42 11.26
CA GLU A 273 -5.64 36.65 10.47
C GLU A 273 -4.26 36.87 9.82
N ARG A 274 -3.18 36.58 10.55
CA ARG A 274 -1.80 36.70 10.01
C ARG A 274 -1.53 35.64 8.95
N CYS A 275 -2.00 34.41 9.17
CA CYS A 275 -1.89 33.33 8.17
C CYS A 275 -2.61 33.70 6.87
N ILE A 276 -3.81 34.25 6.98
CA ILE A 276 -4.59 34.75 5.84
C ILE A 276 -3.84 35.89 5.12
N GLY A 277 -3.27 36.83 5.85
CA GLY A 277 -2.46 37.90 5.25
C GLY A 277 -1.32 37.35 4.39
N VAL A 278 -0.60 36.31 4.88
CA VAL A 278 0.47 35.65 4.13
C VAL A 278 -0.10 34.91 2.91
N LEU A 279 -1.24 34.23 3.03
CA LEU A 279 -1.88 33.54 1.89
C LEU A 279 -2.31 34.54 0.80
N LEU A 280 -2.84 35.70 1.16
CA LEU A 280 -3.18 36.76 0.19
C LEU A 280 -1.94 37.32 -0.52
N GLU A 281 -0.83 37.48 0.21
CA GLU A 281 0.43 37.89 -0.42
C GLU A 281 0.94 36.81 -1.41
N LEU A 282 0.76 35.54 -1.09
CA LEU A 282 1.11 34.41 -1.94
C LEU A 282 0.22 34.35 -3.21
N ILE A 283 -1.07 34.61 -3.10
CA ILE A 283 -1.99 34.72 -4.25
C ILE A 283 -1.56 35.82 -5.19
N GLN A 284 -1.10 36.95 -4.68
CA GLN A 284 -0.60 38.08 -5.51
C GLN A 284 0.64 37.72 -6.33
N THR A 285 1.37 36.65 -6.01
CA THR A 285 2.50 36.18 -6.82
C THR A 285 2.09 35.62 -8.17
N LYS A 286 0.82 35.29 -8.38
CA LYS A 286 0.23 34.71 -9.60
C LYS A 286 0.93 33.44 -10.10
N VAL A 287 1.45 32.64 -9.19
CA VAL A 287 2.01 31.32 -9.51
C VAL A 287 0.89 30.30 -9.36
N ASN A 288 0.45 29.65 -10.45
CA ASN A 288 -0.76 28.82 -10.51
C ASN A 288 -0.88 27.82 -9.36
N TYR A 289 0.10 26.96 -9.15
CA TYR A 289 0.03 25.94 -8.10
C TYR A 289 0.00 26.53 -6.67
N VAL A 290 0.55 27.75 -6.45
CA VAL A 290 0.48 28.45 -5.16
C VAL A 290 -0.91 29.04 -4.96
N VAL A 291 -1.49 29.64 -6.00
CA VAL A 291 -2.85 30.20 -5.97
C VAL A 291 -3.86 29.08 -5.71
N GLN A 292 -3.77 27.99 -6.44
CA GLN A 292 -4.64 26.83 -6.30
C GLN A 292 -4.64 26.26 -4.88
N GLU A 293 -3.46 25.99 -4.31
CA GLU A 293 -3.35 25.48 -2.95
C GLU A 293 -3.81 26.52 -1.91
N SER A 294 -3.57 27.81 -2.15
CA SER A 294 -4.04 28.87 -1.26
C SER A 294 -5.57 28.95 -1.20
N VAL A 295 -6.27 28.76 -2.31
CA VAL A 295 -7.75 28.72 -2.35
C VAL A 295 -8.28 27.52 -1.55
N ILE A 296 -7.67 26.34 -1.71
CA ILE A 296 -8.06 25.13 -0.95
C ILE A 296 -7.93 25.39 0.55
N VAL A 297 -6.82 25.97 0.96
CA VAL A 297 -6.49 26.27 2.35
C VAL A 297 -7.42 27.34 2.93
N ILE A 298 -7.72 28.39 2.18
CA ILE A 298 -8.64 29.45 2.63
C ILE A 298 -10.05 28.89 2.84
N LYS A 299 -10.52 27.95 1.98
CA LYS A 299 -11.80 27.26 2.21
C LYS A 299 -11.81 26.54 3.58
N ASP A 300 -10.71 25.87 3.96
CA ASP A 300 -10.63 25.19 5.25
C ASP A 300 -10.63 26.17 6.43
N ILE A 301 -9.99 27.33 6.26
CA ILE A 301 -10.04 28.41 7.25
C ILE A 301 -11.48 28.96 7.40
N PHE A 302 -12.20 29.16 6.30
CA PHE A 302 -13.60 29.58 6.33
C PHE A 302 -14.51 28.53 7.02
N ARG A 303 -14.26 27.25 6.80
CA ARG A 303 -14.96 26.19 7.51
C ARG A 303 -14.65 26.15 8.99
N ARG A 304 -13.45 26.52 9.40
CA ARG A 304 -13.07 26.63 10.82
C ARG A 304 -13.65 27.86 11.50
N TYR A 305 -13.66 29.01 10.79
CA TYR A 305 -14.09 30.32 11.32
C TYR A 305 -15.17 30.92 10.44
N PRO A 306 -16.41 30.40 10.46
CA PRO A 306 -17.50 30.94 9.63
C PRO A 306 -17.73 32.43 9.90
N ASN A 307 -18.01 33.19 8.83
CA ASN A 307 -18.39 34.62 8.87
C ASN A 307 -17.36 35.58 9.47
N ARG A 308 -16.08 35.20 9.56
CA ARG A 308 -15.04 36.06 10.16
C ARG A 308 -14.18 36.82 9.13
N TYR A 309 -13.95 36.27 7.97
CA TYR A 309 -12.95 36.78 7.01
C TYR A 309 -13.54 37.06 5.61
N GLU A 310 -14.76 37.56 5.57
CA GLU A 310 -15.54 37.75 4.35
C GLU A 310 -14.91 38.76 3.35
N SER A 311 -14.15 39.74 3.85
CA SER A 311 -13.49 40.78 3.01
C SER A 311 -12.50 40.19 2.01
N ILE A 312 -12.12 38.92 2.12
CA ILE A 312 -11.14 38.29 1.26
C ILE A 312 -11.78 37.68 0.02
N ILE A 313 -13.09 37.44 0.05
CA ILE A 313 -13.84 36.75 -0.99
C ILE A 313 -13.70 37.48 -2.34
N ALA A 314 -13.80 38.80 -2.35
CA ALA A 314 -13.63 39.57 -3.55
C ALA A 314 -12.27 39.33 -4.23
N THR A 315 -11.19 39.32 -3.45
CA THR A 315 -9.83 39.04 -3.98
C THR A 315 -9.71 37.62 -4.52
N LEU A 316 -10.43 36.64 -3.96
CA LEU A 316 -10.43 35.27 -4.45
C LEU A 316 -11.20 35.17 -5.78
N CYS A 317 -12.32 35.87 -5.92
CA CYS A 317 -13.10 35.89 -7.16
C CYS A 317 -12.32 36.51 -8.32
N ASP A 318 -11.45 37.51 -8.06
CA ASP A 318 -10.60 38.13 -9.08
C ASP A 318 -9.55 37.21 -9.72
N ASN A 319 -9.24 36.06 -9.06
CA ASN A 319 -8.26 35.06 -9.52
C ASN A 319 -8.89 33.78 -10.02
N LEU A 320 -10.17 33.77 -10.36
CA LEU A 320 -10.93 32.61 -10.76
C LEU A 320 -10.41 31.95 -12.06
N GLU A 321 -9.98 32.78 -13.02
CA GLU A 321 -9.47 32.33 -14.32
C GLU A 321 -8.15 31.56 -14.24
N ASP A 322 -7.40 31.71 -13.14
CA ASP A 322 -6.11 31.04 -12.93
C ASP A 322 -6.24 29.62 -12.31
N LEU A 323 -7.50 29.14 -12.10
CA LEU A 323 -7.77 27.85 -11.43
C LEU A 323 -7.98 26.73 -12.45
N ASP A 324 -6.96 25.91 -12.68
CA ASP A 324 -7.03 24.74 -13.58
C ASP A 324 -7.28 23.42 -12.82
N GLU A 325 -6.89 23.33 -11.55
CA GLU A 325 -6.96 22.11 -10.77
C GLU A 325 -8.38 21.84 -10.22
N PRO A 326 -8.94 20.63 -10.39
CA PRO A 326 -10.31 20.31 -9.96
C PRO A 326 -10.59 20.60 -8.49
N GLN A 327 -9.64 20.33 -7.60
CA GLN A 327 -9.80 20.57 -6.17
C GLN A 327 -9.87 22.07 -5.82
N ALA A 328 -9.11 22.88 -6.52
CA ALA A 328 -9.13 24.33 -6.35
C ALA A 328 -10.43 24.92 -6.87
N LYS A 329 -10.88 24.51 -8.07
CA LYS A 329 -12.20 24.86 -8.64
C LYS A 329 -13.34 24.50 -7.68
N ALA A 330 -13.38 23.25 -7.22
CA ALA A 330 -14.39 22.78 -6.27
C ALA A 330 -14.38 23.58 -4.96
N SER A 331 -13.20 23.96 -4.47
CA SER A 331 -13.06 24.79 -3.26
C SER A 331 -13.60 26.21 -3.47
N MET A 332 -13.32 26.80 -4.63
CA MET A 332 -13.82 28.13 -4.97
C MET A 332 -15.34 28.12 -5.17
N ILE A 333 -15.88 27.14 -5.89
CA ILE A 333 -17.31 26.96 -6.08
C ILE A 333 -18.01 26.79 -4.72
N TRP A 334 -17.39 26.07 -3.78
CA TRP A 334 -17.91 25.95 -2.43
C TRP A 334 -18.00 27.30 -1.72
N ILE A 335 -16.95 28.13 -1.84
CA ILE A 335 -16.92 29.47 -1.25
C ILE A 335 -18.03 30.34 -1.84
N ILE A 336 -18.17 30.36 -3.17
CA ILE A 336 -19.22 31.13 -3.86
C ILE A 336 -20.61 30.70 -3.38
N GLY A 337 -20.91 29.40 -3.33
CA GLY A 337 -22.20 28.89 -2.86
C GLY A 337 -22.48 29.18 -1.38
N GLU A 338 -21.47 29.08 -0.51
CA GLU A 338 -21.65 29.34 0.91
C GLU A 338 -21.88 30.82 1.23
N TYR A 339 -21.19 31.71 0.50
CA TYR A 339 -21.26 33.15 0.70
C TYR A 339 -22.00 33.91 -0.42
N ALA A 340 -22.91 33.23 -1.12
CA ALA A 340 -23.67 33.80 -2.24
C ALA A 340 -24.42 35.11 -1.87
N GLU A 341 -24.81 35.32 -0.59
CA GLU A 341 -25.43 36.57 -0.13
C GLU A 341 -24.48 37.78 -0.10
N ARG A 342 -23.18 37.53 -0.16
CA ARG A 342 -22.12 38.54 -0.05
C ARG A 342 -21.40 38.82 -1.37
N ILE A 343 -21.73 38.08 -2.39
CA ILE A 343 -21.15 38.16 -3.73
C ILE A 343 -22.25 38.61 -4.69
N ASP A 344 -22.18 39.86 -5.13
CA ASP A 344 -23.22 40.48 -5.96
C ASP A 344 -23.43 39.75 -7.32
N ASN A 345 -22.40 39.12 -7.86
CA ASN A 345 -22.38 38.41 -9.14
C ASN A 345 -22.16 36.88 -8.96
N ALA A 346 -22.64 36.29 -7.88
CA ALA A 346 -22.48 34.87 -7.60
C ALA A 346 -23.10 33.95 -8.68
N ASP A 347 -24.22 34.35 -9.22
CA ASP A 347 -24.95 33.70 -10.31
C ASP A 347 -24.14 33.71 -11.61
N GLU A 348 -23.59 34.84 -12.03
CA GLU A 348 -22.75 34.94 -13.24
C GLU A 348 -21.49 34.05 -13.12
N LEU A 349 -20.85 34.04 -11.94
CA LEU A 349 -19.65 33.22 -11.69
C LEU A 349 -19.99 31.72 -11.74
N LEU A 350 -21.12 31.30 -11.19
CA LEU A 350 -21.53 29.90 -11.24
C LEU A 350 -21.97 29.49 -12.65
N ASP A 351 -22.60 30.37 -13.42
CA ASP A 351 -23.03 30.09 -14.81
C ASP A 351 -21.80 29.86 -15.72
N THR A 352 -20.71 30.56 -15.50
CA THR A 352 -19.42 30.32 -16.21
C THR A 352 -18.93 28.87 -16.03
N PHE A 353 -19.03 28.31 -14.82
CA PHE A 353 -18.68 26.90 -14.57
C PHE A 353 -19.72 25.93 -15.11
N LEU A 354 -20.98 26.36 -15.26
CA LEU A 354 -22.04 25.53 -15.84
C LEU A 354 -21.89 25.34 -17.35
N GLU A 355 -21.26 26.28 -18.05
CA GLU A 355 -20.97 26.13 -19.47
C GLU A 355 -20.03 24.95 -19.76
N THR A 356 -19.12 24.64 -18.84
CA THR A 356 -18.14 23.56 -18.96
C THR A 356 -18.48 22.31 -18.13
N PHE A 357 -19.69 22.20 -17.61
CA PHE A 357 -20.11 21.17 -16.64
C PHE A 357 -19.79 19.73 -17.06
N GLU A 358 -20.02 19.38 -18.32
CA GLU A 358 -19.79 18.01 -18.83
C GLU A 358 -18.31 17.64 -18.91
N GLU A 359 -17.44 18.63 -19.12
CA GLU A 359 -15.98 18.43 -19.25
C GLU A 359 -15.27 18.44 -17.89
N GLU A 360 -15.96 18.87 -16.81
CA GLU A 360 -15.36 19.01 -15.49
C GLU A 360 -15.29 17.68 -14.72
N ASP A 361 -14.36 17.59 -13.79
CA ASP A 361 -14.19 16.45 -12.89
C ASP A 361 -15.45 16.22 -12.03
N PRO A 362 -15.82 14.97 -11.72
CA PRO A 362 -16.97 14.65 -10.88
C PRO A 362 -17.02 15.39 -9.52
N ALA A 363 -15.87 15.69 -8.92
CA ALA A 363 -15.82 16.45 -7.67
C ALA A 363 -16.25 17.91 -7.86
N VAL A 364 -15.93 18.50 -9.01
CA VAL A 364 -16.37 19.85 -9.40
C VAL A 364 -17.86 19.85 -9.69
N GLN A 365 -18.33 18.89 -10.46
CA GLN A 365 -19.76 18.74 -10.79
C GLN A 365 -20.63 18.61 -9.53
N LEU A 366 -20.26 17.74 -8.59
CA LEU A 366 -20.96 17.57 -7.31
C LEU A 366 -21.00 18.86 -6.48
N GLN A 367 -19.89 19.59 -6.49
CA GLN A 367 -19.79 20.83 -5.74
C GLN A 367 -20.60 21.94 -6.41
N LEU A 368 -20.59 21.99 -7.75
CA LEU A 368 -21.36 22.96 -8.53
C LEU A 368 -22.87 22.76 -8.35
N LEU A 369 -23.34 21.52 -8.43
CA LEU A 369 -24.73 21.20 -8.12
C LEU A 369 -25.13 21.71 -6.72
N THR A 370 -24.30 21.46 -5.72
CA THR A 370 -24.59 21.88 -4.34
C THR A 370 -24.55 23.41 -4.19
N ALA A 371 -23.58 24.08 -4.82
CA ALA A 371 -23.41 25.53 -4.76
C ALA A 371 -24.57 26.26 -5.44
N THR A 372 -25.02 25.76 -6.60
CA THR A 372 -26.16 26.32 -7.33
C THR A 372 -27.46 26.20 -6.53
N VAL A 373 -27.71 25.05 -5.91
CA VAL A 373 -28.87 24.86 -5.03
C VAL A 373 -28.82 25.81 -3.83
N LYS A 374 -27.64 26.03 -3.23
CA LYS A 374 -27.50 27.02 -2.14
C LYS A 374 -27.77 28.44 -2.60
N CYS A 375 -27.22 28.81 -3.77
CA CYS A 375 -27.45 30.12 -4.36
C CYS A 375 -28.94 30.37 -4.60
N PHE A 376 -29.64 29.38 -5.16
CA PHE A 376 -31.10 29.45 -5.35
C PHE A 376 -31.89 29.61 -4.05
N LEU A 377 -31.55 28.85 -3.02
CA LEU A 377 -32.25 28.95 -1.72
C LEU A 377 -32.04 30.32 -1.04
N LYS A 378 -30.95 31.03 -1.37
CA LYS A 378 -30.63 32.36 -0.89
C LYS A 378 -31.23 33.46 -1.78
N ASN A 379 -31.12 33.33 -3.11
CA ASN A 379 -31.57 34.30 -4.12
C ASN A 379 -32.47 33.63 -5.15
N PRO A 380 -33.76 33.35 -4.85
CA PRO A 380 -34.61 32.55 -5.74
C PRO A 380 -35.06 33.26 -7.00
N GLU A 381 -35.01 34.61 -7.07
CA GLU A 381 -35.56 35.36 -8.22
C GLU A 381 -34.63 35.29 -9.45
N ASP A 382 -33.32 35.31 -9.27
CA ASP A 382 -32.35 35.41 -10.39
C ASP A 382 -31.79 34.04 -10.80
N THR A 383 -31.93 33.00 -9.98
CA THR A 383 -31.21 31.72 -10.15
C THR A 383 -32.09 30.52 -10.47
N GLN A 384 -33.40 30.71 -10.80
CA GLN A 384 -34.34 29.65 -11.06
C GLN A 384 -33.95 28.82 -12.29
N ASP A 385 -33.63 29.49 -13.39
CA ASP A 385 -33.24 28.84 -14.67
C ASP A 385 -31.95 28.05 -14.52
N MET A 386 -31.00 28.58 -13.76
CA MET A 386 -29.70 27.95 -13.47
C MET A 386 -29.87 26.63 -12.69
N VAL A 387 -30.72 26.62 -11.64
CA VAL A 387 -31.00 25.39 -10.87
C VAL A 387 -31.65 24.32 -11.71
N GLN A 388 -32.61 24.70 -12.56
CA GLN A 388 -33.27 23.75 -13.44
C GLN A 388 -32.24 23.12 -14.40
N ARG A 389 -31.41 23.93 -15.05
CA ARG A 389 -30.35 23.47 -15.96
C ARG A 389 -29.37 22.51 -15.26
N VAL A 390 -28.88 22.85 -14.06
CA VAL A 390 -27.97 21.97 -13.31
C VAL A 390 -28.62 20.62 -12.94
N LEU A 391 -29.88 20.65 -12.52
CA LEU A 391 -30.60 19.43 -12.16
C LEU A 391 -30.81 18.53 -13.38
N ASP A 392 -31.14 19.10 -14.53
CA ASP A 392 -31.30 18.37 -15.80
C ASP A 392 -29.98 17.74 -16.23
N LEU A 393 -28.86 18.51 -16.22
CA LEU A 393 -27.49 18.00 -16.49
C LEU A 393 -27.08 16.88 -15.53
N ALA A 394 -27.38 17.02 -14.23
CA ALA A 394 -27.01 16.03 -13.23
C ALA A 394 -27.85 14.74 -13.30
N THR A 395 -29.12 14.81 -13.69
CA THR A 395 -30.04 13.67 -13.66
C THR A 395 -30.22 12.95 -15.00
N GLU A 396 -30.14 13.66 -16.11
CA GLU A 396 -30.40 13.10 -17.45
C GLU A 396 -29.12 12.82 -18.22
N GLU A 397 -28.09 13.66 -18.12
CA GLU A 397 -26.88 13.60 -18.95
C GLU A 397 -25.68 12.94 -18.25
N SER A 398 -25.69 12.88 -16.92
CA SER A 398 -24.54 12.35 -16.17
C SER A 398 -24.54 10.83 -16.03
N ASP A 399 -23.40 10.21 -16.31
CA ASP A 399 -23.14 8.78 -16.04
C ASP A 399 -22.77 8.50 -14.58
N ASN A 400 -22.45 9.53 -13.78
CA ASN A 400 -22.03 9.39 -12.39
C ASN A 400 -23.24 9.13 -11.47
N PRO A 401 -23.33 7.95 -10.82
CA PRO A 401 -24.46 7.63 -9.95
C PRO A 401 -24.58 8.56 -8.74
N ASP A 402 -23.45 8.98 -8.13
CA ASP A 402 -23.46 9.86 -6.96
C ASP A 402 -24.01 11.25 -7.28
N LEU A 403 -23.68 11.77 -8.46
CA LEU A 403 -24.17 13.05 -8.93
C LEU A 403 -25.67 12.98 -9.22
N ARG A 404 -26.11 11.93 -9.90
CA ARG A 404 -27.50 11.68 -10.24
C ARG A 404 -28.38 11.52 -9.01
N ASP A 405 -27.96 10.70 -8.05
CA ASP A 405 -28.69 10.48 -6.80
C ASP A 405 -28.83 11.77 -6.01
N ARG A 406 -27.77 12.57 -5.92
CA ARG A 406 -27.81 13.89 -5.26
C ARG A 406 -28.71 14.86 -6.00
N GLY A 407 -28.69 14.86 -7.34
CA GLY A 407 -29.60 15.65 -8.18
C GLY A 407 -31.06 15.31 -7.88
N PHE A 408 -31.44 14.04 -7.85
CA PHE A 408 -32.79 13.60 -7.49
C PHE A 408 -33.19 13.97 -6.06
N ILE A 409 -32.28 13.88 -5.09
CA ILE A 409 -32.55 14.29 -3.71
C ILE A 409 -32.84 15.79 -3.66
N TYR A 410 -32.03 16.63 -4.29
CA TYR A 410 -32.27 18.07 -4.30
C TYR A 410 -33.56 18.42 -5.06
N TRP A 411 -33.81 17.79 -6.20
CA TRP A 411 -35.04 18.00 -6.96
C TRP A 411 -36.29 17.67 -6.14
N ARG A 412 -36.29 16.57 -5.42
CA ARG A 412 -37.40 16.18 -4.51
C ARG A 412 -37.55 17.14 -3.33
N LEU A 413 -36.48 17.50 -2.69
CA LEU A 413 -36.48 18.44 -1.56
C LEU A 413 -37.07 19.80 -1.98
N LEU A 414 -36.60 20.34 -3.11
CA LEU A 414 -37.10 21.64 -3.61
C LEU A 414 -38.54 21.61 -4.04
N SER A 415 -39.02 20.49 -4.64
CA SER A 415 -40.40 20.36 -5.09
C SER A 415 -41.38 20.00 -3.98
N THR A 416 -40.99 19.28 -2.94
CA THR A 416 -41.89 18.79 -1.91
C THR A 416 -42.03 19.80 -0.74
N ASP A 417 -40.89 20.30 -0.22
CA ASP A 417 -40.88 21.21 0.93
C ASP A 417 -39.65 22.16 0.87
N PRO A 418 -39.82 23.35 0.29
CA PRO A 418 -38.72 24.34 0.20
C PRO A 418 -38.17 24.82 1.55
N GLU A 419 -38.97 24.80 2.61
CA GLU A 419 -38.56 25.21 3.94
C GLU A 419 -37.66 24.10 4.57
N ALA A 420 -38.03 22.84 4.39
CA ALA A 420 -37.15 21.73 4.79
C ALA A 420 -35.85 21.73 3.98
N ALA A 421 -35.90 22.03 2.67
CA ALA A 421 -34.71 22.20 1.86
C ALA A 421 -33.74 23.25 2.43
N LYS A 422 -34.24 24.40 2.85
CA LYS A 422 -33.43 25.43 3.50
C LYS A 422 -32.76 24.92 4.78
N LEU A 423 -33.50 24.24 5.64
CA LEU A 423 -32.98 23.71 6.91
C LEU A 423 -31.88 22.66 6.68
N VAL A 424 -32.01 21.82 5.64
CA VAL A 424 -31.02 20.76 5.35
C VAL A 424 -29.82 21.31 4.60
N VAL A 425 -30.00 22.06 3.53
CA VAL A 425 -28.92 22.50 2.64
C VAL A 425 -28.12 23.65 3.24
N LEU A 426 -28.79 24.61 3.91
CA LEU A 426 -28.16 25.77 4.56
C LEU A 426 -27.83 25.52 6.02
N GLY A 427 -28.13 24.35 6.58
CA GLY A 427 -27.84 23.99 7.95
C GLY A 427 -26.37 24.17 8.34
N ASP A 428 -26.13 24.44 9.62
CA ASP A 428 -24.78 24.58 10.16
C ASP A 428 -23.94 23.33 9.94
N LYS A 429 -22.72 23.50 9.45
CA LYS A 429 -21.81 22.42 9.15
C LYS A 429 -20.86 22.17 10.34
N PRO A 430 -20.43 20.92 10.57
CA PRO A 430 -19.46 20.62 11.61
C PRO A 430 -18.16 21.38 11.35
N VAL A 431 -17.62 21.96 12.41
CA VAL A 431 -16.36 22.72 12.35
C VAL A 431 -15.19 21.77 12.17
N ILE A 432 -14.23 22.14 11.32
CA ILE A 432 -12.99 21.37 11.16
C ILE A 432 -12.15 21.52 12.44
N GLU A 433 -11.69 20.37 12.96
CA GLU A 433 -10.79 20.30 14.11
C GLU A 433 -9.40 19.83 13.69
N ASP A 434 -8.38 20.19 14.49
CA ASP A 434 -6.97 19.80 14.22
C ASP A 434 -6.71 18.28 14.44
N ASP A 435 -7.70 17.55 14.93
CA ASP A 435 -7.56 16.11 15.28
C ASP A 435 -7.48 15.18 14.08
N THR A 436 -7.86 15.63 12.88
CA THR A 436 -7.82 14.84 11.64
C THR A 436 -6.43 14.26 11.30
N TYR A 437 -5.37 14.94 11.76
CA TYR A 437 -3.97 14.55 11.49
C TYR A 437 -3.28 13.89 12.69
N ARG A 438 -4.00 13.64 13.76
CA ARG A 438 -3.48 12.95 14.95
C ARG A 438 -3.66 11.44 14.80
N LEU A 439 -2.65 10.70 15.24
CA LEU A 439 -2.77 9.25 15.34
C LEU A 439 -3.73 8.88 16.46
N GLU A 440 -4.48 7.82 16.26
CA GLU A 440 -5.31 7.25 17.31
C GLU A 440 -4.49 7.00 18.58
N PRO A 441 -5.00 7.34 19.78
CA PRO A 441 -4.24 7.24 21.02
C PRO A 441 -3.67 5.85 21.31
N HIS A 442 -4.42 4.79 20.96
CA HIS A 442 -3.95 3.42 21.10
C HIS A 442 -2.76 3.13 20.18
N LEU A 443 -2.89 3.45 18.90
CA LEU A 443 -1.81 3.27 17.92
C LEU A 443 -0.56 4.08 18.29
N LEU A 444 -0.74 5.33 18.74
CA LEU A 444 0.37 6.17 19.20
C LEU A 444 1.14 5.53 20.38
N ASN A 445 0.45 4.94 21.34
CA ASN A 445 1.08 4.25 22.47
C ASN A 445 1.87 3.02 22.02
N VAL A 446 1.30 2.22 21.10
CA VAL A 446 2.00 1.07 20.51
C VAL A 446 3.25 1.53 19.78
N LEU A 447 3.17 2.57 18.94
CA LEU A 447 4.28 3.08 18.16
C LEU A 447 5.40 3.70 19.02
N ILE A 448 5.09 4.32 20.14
CA ILE A 448 6.09 4.81 21.11
C ILE A 448 6.87 3.64 21.71
N GLY A 449 6.21 2.52 22.01
CA GLY A 449 6.87 1.28 22.41
C GLY A 449 7.74 0.67 21.31
N GLN A 450 7.59 1.11 20.06
CA GLN A 450 8.31 0.63 18.88
C GLN A 450 9.27 1.67 18.27
N ILE A 451 9.70 2.69 19.06
CA ILE A 451 10.69 3.67 18.61
C ILE A 451 11.96 2.96 18.10
N ALA A 452 12.54 3.48 17.03
CA ALA A 452 13.70 2.95 16.31
C ALA A 452 13.44 1.63 15.54
N THR A 453 12.19 1.24 15.32
CA THR A 453 11.81 0.10 14.47
C THR A 453 11.12 0.57 13.18
N LEU A 454 10.89 -0.36 12.24
CA LEU A 454 10.13 -0.06 11.02
C LEU A 454 8.72 0.45 11.30
N SER A 455 8.06 -0.06 12.35
CA SER A 455 6.74 0.40 12.77
C SER A 455 6.71 1.90 13.06
N SER A 456 7.71 2.42 13.76
CA SER A 456 7.83 3.85 14.07
C SER A 456 8.18 4.71 12.86
N ILE A 457 8.85 4.16 11.85
CA ILE A 457 9.19 4.88 10.62
C ILE A 457 7.96 5.00 9.72
N TYR A 458 7.21 3.91 9.53
CA TYR A 458 6.03 3.91 8.66
C TYR A 458 4.74 4.32 9.36
N HIS A 459 4.75 4.51 10.69
CA HIS A 459 3.58 4.78 11.54
C HIS A 459 2.47 3.73 11.36
N LYS A 460 2.87 2.46 11.24
CA LYS A 460 1.98 1.30 11.14
C LYS A 460 2.25 0.33 12.28
N PRO A 461 1.26 -0.42 12.75
CA PRO A 461 1.47 -1.38 13.83
C PRO A 461 2.44 -2.50 13.41
N PRO A 462 3.15 -3.15 14.37
CA PRO A 462 4.12 -4.21 14.07
C PRO A 462 3.56 -5.36 13.22
N GLU A 463 2.29 -5.69 13.39
CA GLU A 463 1.59 -6.77 12.68
C GLU A 463 1.51 -6.52 11.16
N ALA A 464 1.67 -5.27 10.73
CA ALA A 464 1.73 -4.93 9.31
C ALA A 464 3.04 -5.37 8.62
N PHE A 465 4.11 -5.60 9.40
CA PHE A 465 5.43 -5.96 8.88
C PHE A 465 5.84 -7.39 9.21
N VAL A 466 5.38 -7.91 10.34
CA VAL A 466 5.72 -9.27 10.79
C VAL A 466 4.55 -10.19 10.50
N VAL A 467 4.67 -10.96 9.42
CA VAL A 467 3.79 -12.10 9.18
C VAL A 467 4.22 -13.18 10.17
N ARG A 468 3.48 -13.36 11.26
CA ARG A 468 3.68 -14.52 12.16
C ARG A 468 3.58 -15.78 11.29
N ALA A 469 4.65 -16.56 11.21
CA ALA A 469 4.58 -17.88 10.65
C ALA A 469 3.45 -18.62 11.40
N ARG A 470 2.38 -18.97 10.68
CA ARG A 470 1.29 -19.77 11.26
C ARG A 470 1.90 -21.09 11.68
N SER A 471 2.30 -21.20 12.95
CA SER A 471 2.53 -22.50 13.55
C SER A 471 1.18 -23.22 13.49
N ASN A 472 1.16 -24.42 12.90
CA ASN A 472 0.04 -25.34 12.96
C ASN A 472 -0.14 -25.81 14.42
N VAL A 473 -0.63 -24.94 15.28
CA VAL A 473 -1.13 -25.29 16.59
C VAL A 473 -2.65 -25.17 16.48
N PRO A 474 -3.42 -26.24 16.75
CA PRO A 474 -4.87 -26.13 16.85
C PRO A 474 -5.16 -25.08 17.94
N ASP A 475 -6.00 -24.15 17.60
CA ASP A 475 -6.49 -23.12 18.50
C ASP A 475 -7.23 -23.76 19.67
N LEU A 476 -6.55 -23.89 20.82
CA LEU A 476 -7.11 -24.34 22.08
C LEU A 476 -7.51 -23.15 22.95
N SER A 477 -7.94 -22.04 22.37
CA SER A 477 -8.58 -20.96 23.12
C SER A 477 -10.10 -21.16 23.22
N GLY A 478 -10.49 -22.30 23.73
CA GLY A 478 -11.82 -22.52 24.30
C GLY A 478 -11.75 -22.34 25.81
N VAL A 479 -11.48 -21.14 26.29
CA VAL A 479 -11.80 -20.75 27.67
C VAL A 479 -12.74 -19.56 27.57
N VAL A 480 -13.98 -19.85 27.86
CA VAL A 480 -15.07 -18.95 28.12
C VAL A 480 -14.65 -18.08 29.30
N ASP A 481 -14.54 -16.80 29.12
CA ASP A 481 -14.75 -15.84 30.18
C ASP A 481 -16.20 -15.36 30.08
N ASP A 482 -17.02 -15.93 30.96
CA ASP A 482 -18.28 -15.35 31.38
C ASP A 482 -17.96 -14.04 32.12
N ASP A 483 -18.63 -13.01 31.73
CA ASP A 483 -19.12 -11.85 32.47
C ASP A 483 -18.92 -10.55 31.67
N GLU A 484 -19.98 -10.16 30.95
CA GLU A 484 -20.54 -8.82 30.96
C GLU A 484 -21.75 -8.79 30.00
N GLU A 485 -22.92 -8.85 30.62
CA GLU A 485 -24.21 -8.52 30.01
C GLU A 485 -24.24 -7.01 29.74
N GLU A 486 -24.36 -6.59 28.50
CA GLU A 486 -24.92 -5.29 28.15
C GLU A 486 -26.02 -5.47 27.08
N ASP A 487 -27.18 -4.96 27.49
CA ASP A 487 -28.47 -4.98 26.82
C ASP A 487 -28.41 -4.42 25.38
N GLU A 488 -28.67 -5.26 24.37
CA GLU A 488 -29.09 -4.82 23.05
C GLU A 488 -30.62 -4.90 22.94
N GLU A 489 -31.27 -3.73 22.92
CA GLU A 489 -32.68 -3.60 22.62
C GLU A 489 -32.97 -3.99 21.14
N GLU A 490 -33.75 -5.04 20.98
CA GLU A 490 -34.41 -5.41 19.72
C GLU A 490 -35.32 -4.28 19.21
N TYR A 491 -35.09 -3.78 18.00
CA TYR A 491 -36.12 -3.15 17.19
C TYR A 491 -36.51 -4.09 16.04
N GLU A 492 -37.63 -4.77 16.22
CA GLU A 492 -38.39 -5.35 15.12
C GLU A 492 -39.00 -4.20 14.31
N ASP A 493 -38.78 -4.18 13.00
CA ASP A 493 -39.67 -3.46 12.09
C ASP A 493 -39.92 -4.30 10.83
N GLU A 494 -41.13 -4.87 10.82
CA GLU A 494 -41.77 -5.41 9.62
C GLU A 494 -42.07 -4.27 8.65
N ASN A 495 -41.66 -4.40 7.39
CA ASN A 495 -42.56 -4.08 6.29
C ASN A 495 -41.97 -4.53 4.93
N ASP A 496 -42.63 -5.54 4.38
CA ASP A 496 -42.67 -5.84 2.95
C ASP A 496 -43.11 -4.64 2.12
N VAL A 497 -42.34 -4.27 1.11
CA VAL A 497 -42.88 -3.90 -0.21
C VAL A 497 -41.84 -4.16 -1.30
N ALA A 498 -42.20 -4.97 -2.24
CA ALA A 498 -41.49 -5.27 -3.47
C ALA A 498 -41.33 -4.03 -4.38
N ALA A 499 -40.12 -3.85 -4.94
CA ALA A 499 -39.98 -3.24 -6.27
C ALA A 499 -38.74 -3.81 -6.98
N ALA A 500 -39.01 -4.36 -8.14
CA ALA A 500 -38.05 -4.92 -9.07
C ALA A 500 -37.19 -3.84 -9.73
N GLY A 501 -35.91 -4.18 -9.98
CA GLY A 501 -35.16 -3.48 -11.04
C GLY A 501 -33.67 -3.56 -10.93
N GLY A 502 -32.99 -4.48 -11.70
CA GLY A 502 -31.73 -4.18 -12.36
C GLY A 502 -30.44 -4.65 -11.73
N ALA A 503 -30.13 -5.90 -11.99
CA ALA A 503 -28.89 -6.41 -12.60
C ALA A 503 -27.50 -5.99 -12.05
N GLY A 504 -26.92 -6.92 -11.31
CA GLY A 504 -25.52 -6.93 -10.91
C GLY A 504 -25.31 -8.05 -9.92
N GLY A 505 -25.90 -9.23 -10.15
CA GLY A 505 -25.92 -10.30 -9.17
C GLY A 505 -24.68 -11.19 -9.30
N GLY A 506 -23.75 -11.05 -8.37
CA GLY A 506 -22.92 -12.16 -7.98
C GLY A 506 -23.82 -13.28 -7.44
N VAL A 507 -23.92 -14.37 -8.17
CA VAL A 507 -24.79 -15.48 -7.80
C VAL A 507 -24.14 -16.22 -6.65
N ASP A 508 -24.84 -16.24 -5.53
CA ASP A 508 -24.40 -16.84 -4.27
C ASP A 508 -24.04 -18.33 -4.45
N LEU A 509 -22.79 -18.68 -4.14
CA LEU A 509 -22.26 -20.04 -4.15
C LEU A 509 -22.91 -20.96 -3.11
N LEU A 510 -23.81 -20.45 -2.26
CA LEU A 510 -24.46 -21.19 -1.18
C LEU A 510 -25.51 -22.21 -1.63
N ASP A 511 -25.96 -22.14 -2.88
CA ASP A 511 -27.03 -23.03 -3.39
C ASP A 511 -26.49 -24.34 -4.04
N MET A 512 -25.25 -24.73 -3.76
CA MET A 512 -24.62 -25.94 -4.31
C MET A 512 -24.87 -27.23 -3.51
N GLY A 513 -25.74 -27.19 -2.50
CA GLY A 513 -25.96 -28.31 -1.57
C GLY A 513 -27.07 -29.30 -1.92
N GLY A 514 -27.86 -29.11 -2.95
CA GLY A 514 -29.07 -29.91 -3.12
C GLY A 514 -29.53 -30.20 -4.53
N MET A 515 -28.71 -30.82 -5.38
CA MET A 515 -29.28 -31.59 -6.53
C MET A 515 -28.29 -32.66 -6.97
N GLY A 516 -28.79 -33.89 -7.00
CA GLY A 516 -28.05 -35.08 -7.36
C GLY A 516 -27.53 -35.02 -8.78
N ILE A 517 -26.25 -35.29 -8.91
CA ILE A 517 -25.56 -35.39 -10.19
C ILE A 517 -24.90 -36.74 -10.28
N SER A 518 -25.19 -37.39 -11.38
CA SER A 518 -24.63 -38.67 -11.82
C SER A 518 -23.12 -38.61 -11.97
N ASP A 519 -22.52 -39.63 -11.38
CA ASP A 519 -21.26 -40.31 -11.65
C ASP A 519 -19.98 -39.52 -12.06
N GLN A 520 -19.04 -39.72 -11.12
CA GLN A 520 -17.60 -39.47 -11.24
C GLN A 520 -16.94 -40.21 -12.41
N PRO A 521 -15.84 -39.66 -12.91
CA PRO A 521 -14.68 -40.49 -13.20
C PRO A 521 -13.62 -40.36 -12.10
N LYS A 522 -13.21 -41.50 -11.59
CA LYS A 522 -12.13 -41.71 -10.63
C LYS A 522 -10.82 -41.15 -11.17
N ALA A 523 -10.13 -40.36 -10.36
CA ALA A 523 -8.73 -40.04 -10.56
C ALA A 523 -7.88 -41.32 -10.56
N ALA A 524 -7.30 -41.63 -11.73
CA ALA A 524 -6.20 -42.56 -11.85
C ALA A 524 -4.96 -41.73 -12.26
N ALA A 525 -3.98 -41.69 -11.36
CA ALA A 525 -2.63 -41.30 -11.70
C ALA A 525 -2.05 -42.34 -12.65
N GLY A 526 -1.85 -41.95 -13.92
CA GLY A 526 -1.27 -42.82 -14.95
C GLY A 526 -1.60 -42.29 -16.31
N GLY A 527 -0.59 -41.97 -17.14
CA GLY A 527 -0.68 -41.32 -18.42
C GLY A 527 -1.84 -41.73 -19.31
N LEU A 528 -2.70 -40.79 -19.61
CA LEU A 528 -3.77 -40.88 -20.59
C LEU A 528 -3.23 -40.56 -21.98
N GLY A 529 -2.45 -41.51 -22.52
CA GLY A 529 -1.95 -41.42 -23.87
C GLY A 529 -2.64 -42.34 -24.91
N ASP A 530 -3.64 -43.18 -24.52
CA ASP A 530 -4.06 -44.27 -25.39
C ASP A 530 -5.56 -44.58 -25.48
N VAL A 531 -6.47 -43.68 -25.22
CA VAL A 531 -7.92 -44.00 -25.32
C VAL A 531 -8.75 -43.16 -26.28
N PHE A 532 -8.21 -42.08 -26.86
CA PHE A 532 -8.91 -41.33 -27.92
C PHE A 532 -8.06 -41.34 -29.22
N GLY A 533 -8.37 -42.26 -30.09
CA GLY A 533 -7.84 -42.28 -31.46
C GLY A 533 -8.33 -41.09 -32.27
N GLY A 534 -7.41 -40.30 -32.84
CA GLY A 534 -7.63 -39.41 -33.96
C GLY A 534 -8.22 -38.03 -33.61
N GLY A 535 -7.45 -37.21 -32.93
CA GLY A 535 -7.63 -35.76 -32.89
C GLY A 535 -6.26 -35.12 -32.70
N ASP A 536 -5.93 -34.11 -33.46
CA ASP A 536 -4.70 -33.33 -33.35
C ASP A 536 -4.43 -32.99 -31.90
N SER A 537 -3.35 -33.45 -31.32
CA SER A 537 -2.89 -33.07 -30.01
C SER A 537 -2.63 -31.57 -30.03
N TYR A 538 -3.40 -30.79 -29.28
CA TYR A 538 -3.21 -29.35 -29.17
C TYR A 538 -1.88 -29.10 -28.45
N GLU A 539 -0.87 -28.73 -29.20
CA GLU A 539 0.39 -28.24 -28.63
C GLU A 539 0.31 -26.72 -28.44
N PRO A 540 0.65 -26.17 -27.26
CA PRO A 540 0.71 -24.73 -27.06
C PRO A 540 1.68 -24.08 -28.05
N LYS A 541 1.20 -23.18 -28.92
CA LYS A 541 2.03 -22.45 -29.89
C LYS A 541 2.32 -21.05 -29.33
N ALA A 542 3.59 -20.60 -29.42
CA ALA A 542 3.94 -19.24 -29.12
C ALA A 542 3.30 -18.28 -30.14
N VAL A 543 2.63 -17.25 -29.63
CA VAL A 543 2.16 -16.15 -30.47
C VAL A 543 3.37 -15.26 -30.80
N MET A 544 3.84 -15.34 -32.02
CA MET A 544 5.04 -14.63 -32.50
C MET A 544 4.67 -13.19 -32.87
N THR A 545 5.28 -12.21 -32.21
CA THR A 545 5.12 -10.78 -32.51
C THR A 545 6.43 -10.17 -33.00
N GLN A 546 6.36 -9.22 -33.92
CA GLN A 546 7.53 -8.49 -34.38
C GLN A 546 7.95 -7.48 -33.29
N VAL A 547 9.14 -7.68 -32.72
CA VAL A 547 9.64 -6.90 -31.59
C VAL A 547 10.77 -5.93 -31.98
N CYS A 548 11.46 -6.20 -33.08
CA CYS A 548 12.49 -5.29 -33.59
C CYS A 548 12.51 -5.33 -35.13
N THR A 549 12.53 -4.14 -35.76
CA THR A 549 12.63 -3.98 -37.22
C THR A 549 14.07 -3.90 -37.67
N ALA A 550 14.34 -4.24 -38.92
CA ALA A 550 15.67 -4.26 -39.55
C ALA A 550 16.41 -2.92 -39.42
N ASP A 551 15.71 -1.80 -39.42
CA ASP A 551 16.29 -0.46 -39.28
C ASP A 551 16.95 -0.22 -37.92
N LYS A 552 16.39 -0.83 -36.84
CA LYS A 552 16.88 -0.69 -35.47
C LYS A 552 17.92 -1.75 -35.09
N SER A 553 18.00 -2.82 -35.82
CA SER A 553 18.82 -4.02 -35.50
C SER A 553 19.94 -4.29 -36.52
N GLY A 554 20.30 -3.28 -37.35
CA GLY A 554 21.37 -3.43 -38.33
C GLY A 554 21.07 -4.43 -39.45
N GLY A 555 19.81 -4.46 -39.92
CA GLY A 555 19.37 -5.27 -41.06
C GLY A 555 18.71 -6.61 -40.69
N ILE A 556 18.32 -6.83 -39.42
CA ILE A 556 17.74 -8.09 -38.96
C ILE A 556 16.34 -7.81 -38.37
N ASN A 557 15.29 -8.42 -38.92
CA ASN A 557 14.00 -8.44 -38.23
C ASN A 557 14.00 -9.48 -37.11
N ILE A 558 13.40 -9.17 -36.00
CA ILE A 558 13.28 -10.09 -34.87
C ILE A 558 11.81 -10.23 -34.48
N MET A 559 11.35 -11.47 -34.45
CA MET A 559 10.06 -11.86 -33.90
C MET A 559 10.30 -12.63 -32.60
N ALA A 560 9.47 -12.40 -31.61
CA ALA A 560 9.55 -13.07 -30.29
C ALA A 560 8.18 -13.58 -29.86
N GLY A 561 8.17 -14.72 -29.17
CA GLY A 561 6.99 -15.29 -28.54
C GLY A 561 7.37 -16.12 -27.31
N PHE A 562 6.46 -16.28 -26.37
CA PHE A 562 6.67 -17.08 -25.18
C PHE A 562 5.73 -18.28 -25.18
N ARG A 563 6.22 -19.43 -24.74
CA ARG A 563 5.38 -20.60 -24.46
C ARG A 563 5.96 -21.45 -23.34
N GLN A 564 5.16 -22.36 -22.83
CA GLN A 564 5.62 -23.42 -21.95
C GLN A 564 5.78 -24.73 -22.74
N LEU A 565 6.88 -25.41 -22.53
CA LEU A 565 7.11 -26.75 -23.09
C LEU A 565 7.78 -27.60 -22.01
N GLN A 566 7.20 -28.78 -21.69
CA GLN A 566 7.74 -29.72 -20.72
C GLN A 566 8.07 -29.05 -19.36
N ASN A 567 7.14 -28.24 -18.85
CA ASN A 567 7.27 -27.48 -17.60
C ASN A 567 8.41 -26.45 -17.56
N THR A 568 8.93 -26.07 -18.73
CA THR A 568 9.99 -25.05 -18.88
C THR A 568 9.43 -23.86 -19.67
N ILE A 569 9.69 -22.64 -19.21
CA ILE A 569 9.31 -21.42 -19.93
C ILE A 569 10.32 -21.20 -21.04
N LYS A 570 9.84 -21.03 -22.25
CA LYS A 570 10.68 -20.85 -23.45
C LYS A 570 10.36 -19.52 -24.13
N LEU A 571 11.42 -18.79 -24.47
CA LEU A 571 11.38 -17.65 -25.39
C LEU A 571 11.79 -18.15 -26.78
N GLU A 572 10.86 -18.06 -27.72
CA GLU A 572 11.11 -18.33 -29.12
C GLU A 572 11.47 -17.05 -29.85
N LEU A 573 12.57 -17.08 -30.59
CA LEU A 573 13.08 -15.96 -31.36
C LEU A 573 13.23 -16.39 -32.80
N THR A 574 12.70 -15.62 -33.75
CA THR A 574 12.94 -15.79 -35.18
C THR A 574 13.68 -14.56 -35.68
N PHE A 575 14.80 -14.83 -36.35
CA PHE A 575 15.68 -13.82 -36.96
C PHE A 575 15.55 -13.88 -38.44
N GLU A 576 15.21 -12.79 -39.09
CA GLU A 576 15.16 -12.66 -40.54
C GLU A 576 16.19 -11.61 -40.97
N ASN A 577 17.23 -12.04 -41.67
CA ASN A 577 18.30 -11.15 -42.10
C ASN A 577 17.95 -10.53 -43.47
N ILE A 578 17.46 -9.29 -43.44
CA ILE A 578 17.06 -8.57 -44.67
C ILE A 578 18.24 -7.78 -45.26
N GLY A 579 19.06 -7.15 -44.41
CA GLY A 579 20.05 -6.17 -44.85
C GLY A 579 21.47 -6.37 -44.37
N SER A 580 21.74 -7.31 -43.46
CA SER A 580 23.10 -7.54 -42.95
C SER A 580 23.89 -8.44 -43.86
N ALA A 581 25.03 -7.95 -44.37
CA ALA A 581 25.96 -8.73 -45.18
C ALA A 581 26.72 -9.82 -44.38
N ILE A 582 26.77 -9.69 -43.06
CA ILE A 582 27.43 -10.62 -42.15
C ILE A 582 26.42 -11.67 -41.69
N PRO A 583 26.65 -12.98 -41.92
CA PRO A 583 25.76 -14.03 -41.44
C PRO A 583 25.66 -14.03 -39.91
N VAL A 584 24.45 -14.17 -39.39
CA VAL A 584 24.18 -14.22 -37.94
C VAL A 584 24.36 -15.67 -37.49
N SER A 585 25.39 -15.94 -36.68
CA SER A 585 25.71 -17.28 -36.19
C SER A 585 25.65 -17.43 -34.69
N SER A 586 26.04 -16.38 -33.95
CA SER A 586 26.08 -16.39 -32.47
C SER A 586 25.64 -15.05 -31.91
N LEU A 587 24.73 -15.11 -30.95
CA LEU A 587 24.14 -13.95 -30.25
C LEU A 587 24.27 -14.13 -28.74
N ALA A 588 24.52 -13.07 -28.03
CA ALA A 588 24.37 -13.06 -26.55
C ALA A 588 23.05 -12.35 -26.18
N ILE A 589 22.31 -12.93 -25.24
CA ILE A 589 21.03 -12.42 -24.77
C ILE A 589 21.08 -12.06 -23.28
N GLN A 590 20.46 -10.96 -22.91
CA GLN A 590 20.27 -10.53 -21.53
C GLN A 590 18.89 -9.93 -21.37
N LEU A 591 18.21 -10.23 -20.27
CA LEU A 591 16.94 -9.64 -19.88
C LEU A 591 17.18 -8.62 -18.74
N ASN A 592 16.44 -7.52 -18.75
CA ASN A 592 16.39 -6.59 -17.63
C ASN A 592 15.51 -7.15 -16.51
N LYS A 593 15.64 -6.58 -15.30
CA LYS A 593 14.73 -6.87 -14.19
C LYS A 593 13.29 -6.68 -14.65
N ASN A 594 12.43 -7.64 -14.34
CA ASN A 594 11.04 -7.65 -14.78
C ASN A 594 10.12 -8.12 -13.65
N ALA A 595 8.82 -7.80 -13.75
CA ALA A 595 7.82 -8.14 -12.75
C ALA A 595 7.66 -9.66 -12.49
N LEU A 596 8.16 -10.51 -13.38
CA LEU A 596 8.01 -11.97 -13.31
C LEU A 596 9.30 -12.67 -12.85
N GLY A 597 10.40 -11.94 -12.69
CA GLY A 597 11.70 -12.48 -12.26
C GLY A 597 12.37 -13.39 -13.30
N LEU A 598 12.03 -13.26 -14.58
CA LEU A 598 12.53 -14.13 -15.65
C LEU A 598 13.96 -13.78 -16.07
N SER A 599 14.80 -14.81 -16.23
CA SER A 599 16.16 -14.71 -16.73
C SER A 599 16.50 -15.87 -17.66
N PRO A 600 17.38 -15.67 -18.66
CA PRO A 600 17.79 -16.74 -19.54
C PRO A 600 18.72 -17.72 -18.80
N VAL A 601 18.45 -19.02 -18.93
CA VAL A 601 19.31 -20.08 -18.36
C VAL A 601 20.68 -20.08 -19.04
N LYS A 602 20.69 -19.82 -20.35
CA LYS A 602 21.91 -19.65 -21.13
C LYS A 602 21.90 -18.29 -21.80
N GLN A 603 22.97 -17.54 -21.63
CA GLN A 603 23.09 -16.20 -22.21
C GLN A 603 23.58 -16.20 -23.68
N GLN A 604 23.89 -17.35 -24.23
CA GLN A 604 24.38 -17.48 -25.60
C GLN A 604 23.38 -18.25 -26.45
N ILE A 605 23.07 -17.69 -27.62
CA ILE A 605 22.23 -18.28 -28.68
C ILE A 605 23.13 -18.63 -29.85
N VAL A 606 23.08 -19.86 -30.31
CA VAL A 606 23.82 -20.32 -31.50
C VAL A 606 22.81 -20.69 -32.56
N LEU A 607 22.91 -20.05 -33.72
CA LEU A 607 22.08 -20.34 -34.88
C LEU A 607 22.83 -21.30 -35.82
N ASN A 608 22.23 -22.46 -36.05
CA ASN A 608 22.81 -23.47 -36.92
C ASN A 608 21.75 -24.04 -37.88
N PRO A 609 21.82 -23.76 -39.19
CA PRO A 609 22.88 -23.02 -39.90
C PRO A 609 22.88 -21.50 -39.61
N PRO A 610 24.02 -20.80 -39.85
CA PRO A 610 24.07 -19.34 -39.76
C PRO A 610 23.08 -18.68 -40.72
N VAL A 611 22.41 -17.62 -40.25
CA VAL A 611 21.39 -16.91 -41.02
C VAL A 611 22.06 -15.95 -42.00
N ALA A 612 22.12 -16.34 -43.27
CA ALA A 612 22.67 -15.52 -44.34
C ALA A 612 21.70 -14.41 -44.76
N GLN A 613 22.18 -13.41 -45.51
CA GLN A 613 21.31 -12.36 -46.04
C GLN A 613 20.17 -12.95 -46.90
N GLY A 614 18.94 -12.52 -46.67
CA GLY A 614 17.73 -13.02 -47.32
C GLY A 614 17.21 -14.35 -46.77
N SER A 615 17.76 -14.85 -45.66
CA SER A 615 17.28 -16.07 -45.00
C SER A 615 16.77 -15.80 -43.59
N SER A 616 16.01 -16.75 -43.03
CA SER A 616 15.51 -16.71 -41.66
C SER A 616 16.02 -17.91 -40.87
N GLY A 617 16.12 -17.74 -39.56
CA GLY A 617 16.47 -18.80 -38.63
C GLY A 617 15.78 -18.60 -37.28
N SER A 618 15.47 -19.68 -36.59
CA SER A 618 14.82 -19.64 -35.27
C SER A 618 15.74 -20.18 -34.18
N ALA A 619 15.57 -19.68 -32.99
CA ALA A 619 16.22 -20.17 -31.78
C ALA A 619 15.26 -20.15 -30.59
N THR A 620 15.47 -21.09 -29.69
CA THR A 620 14.69 -21.18 -28.44
C THR A 620 15.63 -20.98 -27.26
N VAL A 621 15.21 -20.11 -26.31
CA VAL A 621 15.95 -19.80 -25.11
C VAL A 621 15.13 -20.27 -23.92
N ASP A 622 15.69 -21.11 -23.05
CA ASP A 622 15.07 -21.52 -21.83
C ASP A 622 15.16 -20.40 -20.79
N LEU A 623 14.04 -20.09 -20.14
CA LEU A 623 13.95 -19.09 -19.10
C LEU A 623 13.72 -19.75 -17.74
N ALA A 624 14.34 -19.17 -16.72
CA ALA A 624 14.15 -19.55 -15.32
C ALA A 624 13.68 -18.35 -14.49
N VAL A 625 12.91 -18.61 -13.47
CA VAL A 625 12.53 -17.60 -12.49
C VAL A 625 13.65 -17.44 -11.49
N THR A 626 14.20 -16.23 -11.39
CA THR A 626 15.32 -15.88 -10.50
C THR A 626 14.92 -14.70 -9.59
N PRO A 627 14.90 -14.87 -8.26
CA PRO A 627 14.49 -13.79 -7.34
C PRO A 627 15.28 -12.48 -7.51
N ALA A 628 16.57 -12.57 -7.90
CA ALA A 628 17.40 -11.39 -8.16
C ALA A 628 16.96 -10.55 -9.36
N MET A 629 16.18 -11.13 -10.27
CA MET A 629 15.66 -10.47 -11.47
C MET A 629 14.25 -9.93 -11.30
N LEU A 630 13.63 -10.17 -10.13
CA LEU A 630 12.30 -9.64 -9.81
C LEU A 630 12.38 -8.13 -9.62
N ALA A 631 11.59 -7.38 -10.41
CA ALA A 631 11.39 -5.97 -10.23
C ALA A 631 10.22 -5.74 -9.27
N PRO A 632 10.32 -4.83 -8.30
CA PRO A 632 9.18 -4.49 -7.44
C PRO A 632 8.05 -3.89 -8.28
N VAL A 633 6.84 -4.38 -8.06
CA VAL A 633 5.62 -3.78 -8.63
C VAL A 633 5.09 -2.80 -7.60
N PRO A 634 4.92 -1.51 -7.94
CA PRO A 634 4.36 -0.53 -7.01
C PRO A 634 2.94 -0.92 -6.58
N ASP A 635 2.61 -0.68 -5.31
CA ASP A 635 1.28 -0.96 -4.77
C ASP A 635 0.19 -0.21 -5.56
N GLY A 636 -0.86 -0.94 -5.93
CA GLY A 636 -1.98 -0.39 -6.69
C GLY A 636 -1.75 -0.28 -8.21
N GLN A 637 -0.56 -0.60 -8.71
CA GLN A 637 -0.31 -0.63 -10.16
C GLN A 637 -0.33 -2.07 -10.71
N PRO A 638 -0.79 -2.27 -11.94
CA PRO A 638 -0.71 -3.57 -12.59
C PRO A 638 0.74 -3.91 -12.95
N ALA A 639 1.09 -5.19 -12.79
CA ALA A 639 2.40 -5.69 -13.22
C ALA A 639 2.55 -5.55 -14.75
N SER A 640 3.71 -5.05 -15.19
CA SER A 640 3.95 -4.84 -16.61
C SER A 640 4.17 -6.19 -17.33
N PRO A 641 3.48 -6.46 -18.45
CA PRO A 641 3.73 -7.64 -19.27
C PRO A 641 4.99 -7.50 -20.12
N GLN A 642 5.61 -6.33 -20.19
CA GLN A 642 6.74 -6.07 -21.06
C GLN A 642 8.05 -6.52 -20.42
N ILE A 643 8.80 -7.37 -21.16
CA ILE A 643 10.15 -7.78 -20.81
C ILE A 643 11.12 -7.08 -21.75
N GLN A 644 12.05 -6.30 -21.20
CA GLN A 644 13.11 -5.66 -21.95
C GLN A 644 14.26 -6.63 -22.18
N ILE A 645 14.62 -6.81 -23.43
CA ILE A 645 15.62 -7.78 -23.91
C ILE A 645 16.72 -7.02 -24.65
N ALA A 646 17.96 -7.33 -24.30
CA ALA A 646 19.15 -6.89 -25.01
C ALA A 646 19.77 -8.09 -25.75
N ILE A 647 20.04 -7.95 -27.05
CA ILE A 647 20.74 -8.95 -27.84
C ILE A 647 21.99 -8.32 -28.45
N LYS A 648 23.13 -8.98 -28.27
CA LYS A 648 24.40 -8.60 -28.90
C LYS A 648 24.78 -9.60 -29.96
N ASN A 649 24.96 -9.14 -31.19
CA ASN A 649 25.51 -9.95 -32.25
C ASN A 649 27.04 -10.10 -32.08
N MET A 650 27.49 -11.31 -31.84
CA MET A 650 28.90 -11.57 -31.54
C MET A 650 29.82 -11.42 -32.79
N ALA A 651 29.25 -11.53 -33.97
CA ALA A 651 30.03 -11.38 -35.21
C ALA A 651 30.23 -9.91 -35.62
N SER A 652 29.20 -9.06 -35.45
CA SER A 652 29.25 -7.63 -35.81
C SER A 652 29.58 -6.73 -34.61
N GLY A 653 29.44 -7.22 -33.38
CA GLY A 653 29.54 -6.44 -32.14
C GLY A 653 28.34 -5.52 -31.88
N ALA A 654 27.36 -5.46 -32.76
CA ALA A 654 26.17 -4.63 -32.64
C ALA A 654 25.26 -5.10 -31.44
N VAL A 655 24.74 -4.15 -30.66
CA VAL A 655 23.80 -4.40 -29.58
C VAL A 655 22.48 -3.71 -29.91
N PHE A 656 21.38 -4.44 -29.78
CA PHE A 656 20.05 -3.90 -29.99
C PHE A 656 19.13 -4.25 -28.81
N TYR A 657 18.19 -3.34 -28.52
CA TYR A 657 17.27 -3.40 -27.40
C TYR A 657 15.85 -3.40 -27.93
N PHE A 658 15.01 -4.25 -27.37
CA PHE A 658 13.58 -4.29 -27.65
C PHE A 658 12.79 -4.78 -26.46
N ALA A 659 11.48 -4.58 -26.48
CA ALA A 659 10.56 -5.11 -25.48
C ALA A 659 9.68 -6.18 -26.14
N ALA A 660 9.49 -7.30 -25.44
CA ALA A 660 8.55 -8.36 -25.83
C ALA A 660 7.44 -8.47 -24.79
N VAL A 661 6.20 -8.64 -25.25
CA VAL A 661 5.04 -8.83 -24.36
C VAL A 661 5.01 -10.28 -23.91
N PHE A 662 5.06 -10.49 -22.60
CA PHE A 662 5.02 -11.83 -22.03
C PHE A 662 3.57 -12.30 -21.85
N ALA A 663 3.28 -13.50 -22.30
CA ALA A 663 2.01 -14.17 -22.13
C ALA A 663 2.04 -14.99 -20.83
N LEU A 664 1.22 -14.63 -19.84
CA LEU A 664 1.28 -15.23 -18.50
C LEU A 664 0.93 -16.72 -18.50
N GLU A 665 0.17 -17.21 -19.47
CA GLU A 665 -0.13 -18.63 -19.67
C GLU A 665 1.14 -19.50 -19.81
N ALA A 666 2.24 -18.92 -20.26
CA ALA A 666 3.52 -19.62 -20.29
C ALA A 666 4.14 -19.90 -18.90
N MET A 667 3.58 -19.34 -17.84
CA MET A 667 3.99 -19.59 -16.45
C MET A 667 3.04 -20.50 -15.68
N PHE A 668 1.91 -20.92 -16.20
CA PHE A 668 0.99 -21.79 -15.48
C PHE A 668 1.57 -23.18 -15.25
N GLY A 669 1.68 -23.58 -13.99
CA GLY A 669 2.24 -24.87 -13.57
C GLY A 669 1.21 -25.98 -13.60
N ALA A 670 1.71 -27.23 -13.69
CA ALA A 670 0.86 -28.43 -13.66
C ALA A 670 0.23 -28.70 -12.27
N ASP A 671 0.64 -27.97 -11.23
CA ASP A 671 0.15 -28.05 -9.86
C ASP A 671 -0.99 -27.06 -9.54
N GLY A 672 -1.59 -26.44 -10.56
CA GLY A 672 -2.66 -25.46 -10.42
C GLY A 672 -4.07 -26.03 -10.26
N ALA A 673 -4.24 -27.35 -10.29
CA ALA A 673 -5.52 -28.01 -10.09
C ALA A 673 -5.97 -27.92 -8.62
N LEU A 674 -7.20 -27.42 -8.40
CA LEU A 674 -7.82 -27.35 -7.07
C LEU A 674 -8.98 -28.34 -6.96
N GLU A 675 -9.18 -28.89 -5.78
CA GLU A 675 -10.44 -29.60 -5.47
C GLU A 675 -11.60 -28.58 -5.34
N ARG A 676 -12.80 -29.03 -5.67
CA ARG A 676 -14.00 -28.17 -5.67
C ARG A 676 -14.24 -27.50 -4.32
N THR A 677 -14.02 -28.18 -3.21
CA THR A 677 -14.17 -27.65 -1.85
C THR A 677 -13.15 -26.53 -1.59
N ALA A 678 -11.90 -26.77 -1.91
CA ALA A 678 -10.82 -25.79 -1.77
C ALA A 678 -11.05 -24.56 -2.68
N PHE A 679 -11.55 -24.77 -3.91
CA PHE A 679 -11.91 -23.68 -4.80
C PHE A 679 -12.99 -22.77 -4.19
N ILE A 680 -14.05 -23.34 -3.63
CA ILE A 680 -15.15 -22.59 -3.01
C ILE A 680 -14.66 -21.79 -1.80
N GLU A 681 -13.82 -22.39 -0.95
CA GLU A 681 -13.23 -21.71 0.21
C GLU A 681 -12.34 -20.54 -0.22
N GLN A 682 -11.48 -20.75 -1.19
CA GLN A 682 -10.63 -19.69 -1.72
C GLN A 682 -11.45 -18.58 -2.39
N TRP A 683 -12.46 -18.94 -3.19
CA TRP A 683 -13.34 -17.96 -3.86
C TRP A 683 -14.04 -17.04 -2.86
N LYS A 684 -14.52 -17.58 -1.74
CA LYS A 684 -15.16 -16.83 -0.65
C LYS A 684 -14.16 -16.00 0.18
N SER A 685 -12.93 -16.47 0.31
CA SER A 685 -11.89 -15.75 1.07
C SER A 685 -11.35 -14.51 0.39
N ILE A 686 -11.52 -14.41 -0.94
CA ILE A 686 -11.06 -13.25 -1.73
C ILE A 686 -12.22 -12.25 -1.83
N GLU A 687 -12.00 -11.02 -1.39
CA GLU A 687 -12.98 -9.94 -1.42
C GLU A 687 -13.44 -9.62 -2.85
N ASP A 688 -14.72 -9.30 -3.04
CA ASP A 688 -15.30 -9.03 -4.35
C ASP A 688 -14.65 -7.85 -5.08
N ARG A 689 -14.15 -6.84 -4.33
CA ARG A 689 -13.38 -5.74 -4.91
C ARG A 689 -12.04 -6.15 -5.55
N LYS A 690 -11.61 -7.39 -5.40
CA LYS A 690 -10.43 -7.98 -6.03
C LYS A 690 -10.78 -8.81 -7.27
N GLU A 691 -12.00 -8.72 -7.74
CA GLU A 691 -12.47 -9.32 -8.98
C GLU A 691 -12.18 -8.42 -10.18
N LEU A 692 -11.77 -9.05 -11.27
CA LEU A 692 -11.52 -8.37 -12.54
C LEU A 692 -12.46 -8.93 -13.60
N PHE A 693 -13.33 -8.08 -14.10
CA PHE A 693 -14.33 -8.43 -15.11
C PHE A 693 -13.88 -8.05 -16.52
N GLY A 694 -14.39 -8.75 -17.50
CA GLY A 694 -14.26 -8.44 -18.92
C GLY A 694 -15.34 -9.13 -19.73
N THR A 695 -15.70 -8.53 -20.87
CA THR A 695 -16.59 -9.15 -21.85
C THR A 695 -15.83 -9.24 -23.16
N LEU A 696 -15.77 -10.44 -23.73
CA LEU A 696 -15.17 -10.70 -25.03
C LEU A 696 -16.29 -10.90 -26.05
N SER A 697 -16.25 -10.14 -27.12
CA SER A 697 -17.11 -10.29 -28.31
C SER A 697 -16.29 -10.89 -29.47
N ASP A 698 -17.01 -11.37 -30.48
CA ASP A 698 -16.45 -11.87 -31.72
C ASP A 698 -15.43 -13.03 -31.54
N LEU A 699 -15.75 -13.94 -30.61
CA LEU A 699 -14.98 -15.14 -30.38
C LEU A 699 -15.14 -16.15 -31.53
N PRO A 700 -14.07 -16.93 -31.86
CA PRO A 700 -14.20 -18.05 -32.81
C PRO A 700 -15.24 -19.05 -32.32
N PRO A 701 -15.99 -19.74 -33.19
CA PRO A 701 -16.98 -20.74 -32.79
C PRO A 701 -16.42 -21.83 -31.88
N ALA A 702 -15.19 -22.25 -32.11
CA ALA A 702 -14.48 -23.22 -31.26
C ALA A 702 -14.24 -22.73 -29.81
N SER A 703 -14.14 -21.41 -29.61
CA SER A 703 -13.92 -20.79 -28.29
C SER A 703 -15.22 -20.48 -27.54
N VAL A 704 -16.36 -20.85 -28.08
CA VAL A 704 -17.69 -20.79 -27.44
C VAL A 704 -18.20 -22.21 -27.12
N ASP A 705 -17.60 -23.22 -27.73
CA ASP A 705 -17.85 -24.64 -27.39
C ASP A 705 -17.11 -24.99 -26.09
N ILE A 706 -17.86 -25.20 -25.03
CA ILE A 706 -17.34 -25.40 -23.68
C ILE A 706 -16.41 -26.60 -23.59
N GLU A 707 -16.68 -27.69 -24.30
CA GLU A 707 -15.82 -28.88 -24.29
C GLU A 707 -14.46 -28.62 -24.96
N GLN A 708 -14.46 -27.87 -26.06
CA GLN A 708 -13.22 -27.45 -26.72
C GLN A 708 -12.44 -26.44 -25.88
N VAL A 709 -13.12 -25.52 -25.18
CA VAL A 709 -12.48 -24.58 -24.25
C VAL A 709 -11.84 -25.33 -23.09
N ILE A 710 -12.50 -26.33 -22.49
CA ILE A 710 -11.95 -27.13 -21.40
C ILE A 710 -10.69 -27.88 -21.88
N ALA A 711 -10.73 -28.50 -23.06
CA ALA A 711 -9.58 -29.23 -23.61
C ALA A 711 -8.39 -28.28 -23.88
N LYS A 712 -8.65 -27.12 -24.47
CA LYS A 712 -7.65 -26.10 -24.78
C LYS A 712 -7.03 -25.49 -23.51
N PHE A 713 -7.84 -25.24 -22.49
CA PHE A 713 -7.40 -24.71 -21.20
C PHE A 713 -6.55 -25.73 -20.46
N ALA A 714 -6.97 -27.01 -20.45
CA ALA A 714 -6.20 -28.09 -19.84
C ALA A 714 -4.80 -28.25 -20.47
N ALA A 715 -4.67 -28.09 -21.79
CA ALA A 715 -3.38 -28.11 -22.47
C ALA A 715 -2.46 -26.94 -22.08
N ASN A 716 -2.99 -25.85 -21.51
CA ASN A 716 -2.27 -24.69 -21.03
C ASN A 716 -2.24 -24.59 -19.49
N ASN A 717 -2.40 -25.71 -18.77
CA ASN A 717 -2.41 -25.77 -17.30
C ASN A 717 -3.46 -24.87 -16.62
N VAL A 718 -4.61 -24.70 -17.26
CA VAL A 718 -5.80 -24.09 -16.70
C VAL A 718 -6.82 -25.20 -16.44
N PHE A 719 -7.08 -25.49 -15.17
CA PHE A 719 -7.78 -26.71 -14.77
C PHE A 719 -9.27 -26.46 -14.54
N PHE A 720 -10.10 -27.30 -15.14
CA PHE A 720 -11.55 -27.27 -14.98
C PHE A 720 -11.96 -27.71 -13.56
N ILE A 721 -12.88 -26.95 -12.94
CA ILE A 721 -13.42 -27.23 -11.59
C ILE A 721 -14.87 -27.67 -11.64
N ALA A 722 -15.72 -26.88 -12.26
CA ALA A 722 -17.16 -27.13 -12.31
C ALA A 722 -17.84 -26.37 -13.45
N ARG A 723 -19.02 -26.88 -13.85
CA ARG A 723 -19.92 -26.26 -14.83
C ARG A 723 -21.32 -26.21 -14.26
N ARG A 724 -22.04 -25.11 -14.48
CA ARG A 724 -23.44 -25.00 -14.05
C ARG A 724 -24.27 -24.12 -15.00
N PRO A 725 -25.55 -24.38 -15.20
CA PRO A 725 -26.45 -23.44 -15.83
C PRO A 725 -26.73 -22.25 -14.90
N VAL A 726 -26.97 -21.07 -15.46
CA VAL A 726 -27.34 -19.88 -14.68
C VAL A 726 -28.83 -19.97 -14.33
N PRO A 727 -29.23 -19.93 -13.05
CA PRO A 727 -30.65 -19.88 -12.67
C PRO A 727 -31.32 -18.65 -13.30
N ASN A 728 -32.51 -18.82 -13.86
CA ASN A 728 -33.34 -17.76 -14.48
C ASN A 728 -32.78 -17.11 -15.77
N ALA A 729 -31.73 -17.67 -16.40
CA ALA A 729 -31.21 -17.20 -17.68
C ALA A 729 -31.09 -18.37 -18.66
N GLU A 730 -32.12 -18.56 -19.49
CA GLU A 730 -32.15 -19.65 -20.47
C GLU A 730 -30.94 -19.60 -21.43
N GLY A 731 -30.23 -20.73 -21.53
CA GLY A 731 -29.07 -20.88 -22.43
C GLY A 731 -27.80 -20.21 -21.94
N GLN A 732 -27.69 -19.82 -20.69
CA GLN A 732 -26.42 -19.35 -20.10
C GLN A 732 -25.79 -20.43 -19.22
N GLU A 733 -24.49 -20.63 -19.38
CA GLU A 733 -23.69 -21.57 -18.61
C GLU A 733 -22.44 -20.90 -18.04
N VAL A 734 -22.12 -21.25 -16.81
CA VAL A 734 -20.93 -20.79 -16.11
C VAL A 734 -19.97 -21.94 -15.92
N VAL A 735 -18.70 -21.69 -16.22
CA VAL A 735 -17.63 -22.66 -16.09
C VAL A 735 -16.52 -22.07 -15.21
N TYR A 736 -16.07 -22.85 -14.23
CA TYR A 736 -15.05 -22.43 -13.28
C TYR A 736 -13.73 -23.14 -13.55
N PHE A 737 -12.62 -22.37 -13.44
CA PHE A 737 -11.28 -22.85 -13.63
C PHE A 737 -10.34 -22.38 -12.51
N SER A 738 -9.29 -23.17 -12.24
CA SER A 738 -8.18 -22.79 -11.38
C SER A 738 -6.88 -22.84 -12.15
N MET A 739 -5.96 -21.96 -11.79
CA MET A 739 -4.62 -21.94 -12.35
C MET A 739 -3.62 -21.37 -11.32
N LYS A 740 -2.38 -21.83 -11.41
CA LYS A 740 -1.30 -21.43 -10.53
C LYS A 740 -0.03 -21.24 -11.33
N THR A 741 0.70 -20.17 -11.07
CA THR A 741 2.01 -19.96 -11.73
C THR A 741 3.10 -20.79 -11.05
N VAL A 742 4.19 -21.04 -11.76
CA VAL A 742 5.39 -21.69 -11.19
C VAL A 742 6.02 -20.91 -10.03
N THR A 743 5.62 -19.65 -9.82
CA THR A 743 6.00 -18.82 -8.68
C THR A 743 5.05 -18.94 -7.48
N GLY A 744 4.01 -19.77 -7.59
CA GLY A 744 3.04 -20.02 -6.53
C GLY A 744 1.86 -19.03 -6.48
N MET A 745 1.71 -18.12 -7.44
CA MET A 745 0.55 -17.22 -7.52
C MET A 745 -0.68 -17.99 -8.02
N GLU A 746 -1.78 -17.91 -7.28
CA GLU A 746 -3.04 -18.61 -7.57
C GLU A 746 -4.07 -17.64 -8.15
N PHE A 747 -4.80 -18.12 -9.16
CA PHE A 747 -5.86 -17.39 -9.82
C PHE A 747 -7.09 -18.30 -10.00
N LEU A 748 -8.25 -17.75 -9.73
CA LEU A 748 -9.54 -18.40 -9.91
C LEU A 748 -10.25 -17.69 -11.07
N CYS A 749 -10.86 -18.44 -11.97
CA CYS A 749 -11.50 -17.89 -13.15
C CYS A 749 -12.93 -18.41 -13.26
N GLU A 750 -13.85 -17.51 -13.62
CA GLU A 750 -15.23 -17.81 -13.99
C GLU A 750 -15.46 -17.34 -15.42
N LEU A 751 -15.98 -18.23 -16.27
CA LEU A 751 -16.38 -17.92 -17.62
C LEU A 751 -17.88 -18.12 -17.78
N THR A 752 -18.59 -17.12 -18.29
CA THR A 752 -20.02 -17.24 -18.59
C THR A 752 -20.22 -17.19 -20.10
N PHE A 753 -20.83 -18.23 -20.63
CA PHE A 753 -21.19 -18.37 -22.03
C PHE A 753 -22.73 -18.27 -22.21
N LYS A 754 -23.16 -17.72 -23.33
CA LYS A 754 -24.58 -17.70 -23.72
C LYS A 754 -24.77 -18.42 -25.05
N ALA A 755 -25.67 -19.39 -25.07
CA ALA A 755 -25.95 -20.17 -26.27
C ALA A 755 -26.33 -19.28 -27.46
N GLY A 756 -25.71 -19.52 -28.62
CA GLY A 756 -25.94 -18.75 -29.84
C GLY A 756 -25.30 -17.36 -29.90
N VAL A 757 -24.48 -17.00 -28.94
CA VAL A 757 -23.74 -15.72 -28.94
C VAL A 757 -22.25 -16.00 -28.90
N ASN A 758 -21.50 -15.43 -29.85
CA ASN A 758 -20.05 -15.57 -29.94
C ASN A 758 -19.35 -14.62 -28.95
N ALA A 759 -19.72 -14.69 -27.68
CA ALA A 759 -19.20 -13.84 -26.62
C ALA A 759 -19.10 -14.60 -25.30
N ALA A 760 -18.14 -14.23 -24.47
CA ALA A 760 -17.96 -14.77 -23.13
C ALA A 760 -17.72 -13.63 -22.13
N LYS A 761 -18.28 -13.75 -20.92
CA LYS A 761 -17.85 -12.91 -19.81
C LYS A 761 -16.75 -13.63 -19.06
N VAL A 762 -15.69 -12.91 -18.73
CA VAL A 762 -14.52 -13.40 -18.01
C VAL A 762 -14.47 -12.69 -16.67
N CYS A 763 -14.38 -13.45 -15.58
CA CYS A 763 -14.12 -12.94 -14.24
C CYS A 763 -12.88 -13.65 -13.71
N VAL A 764 -11.88 -12.90 -13.22
CA VAL A 764 -10.67 -13.44 -12.60
C VAL A 764 -10.55 -12.89 -11.19
N LYS A 765 -10.39 -13.79 -10.23
CA LYS A 765 -10.27 -13.50 -8.80
C LYS A 765 -8.92 -13.97 -8.27
N THR A 766 -8.19 -13.10 -7.57
CA THR A 766 -6.86 -13.43 -7.04
C THR A 766 -6.49 -12.59 -5.82
N GLN A 767 -5.68 -13.14 -4.94
CA GLN A 767 -5.08 -12.36 -3.85
C GLN A 767 -3.97 -11.43 -4.35
N ASN A 768 -3.33 -11.78 -5.48
CA ASN A 768 -2.24 -11.01 -6.11
C ASN A 768 -2.81 -9.98 -7.10
N VAL A 769 -3.45 -8.95 -6.61
CA VAL A 769 -4.21 -7.96 -7.40
C VAL A 769 -3.39 -7.35 -8.54
N SER A 770 -2.12 -7.03 -8.31
CA SER A 770 -1.24 -6.45 -9.34
C SER A 770 -1.04 -7.36 -10.56
N TYR A 771 -1.14 -8.68 -10.40
CA TYR A 771 -1.00 -9.66 -11.48
C TYR A 771 -2.34 -10.11 -12.08
N GLY A 772 -3.45 -9.72 -11.48
CA GLY A 772 -4.80 -10.02 -11.96
C GLY A 772 -5.04 -9.63 -13.42
N PRO A 773 -4.67 -8.40 -13.87
CA PRO A 773 -4.80 -7.99 -15.26
C PRO A 773 -4.02 -8.88 -16.24
N LEU A 774 -2.85 -9.39 -15.85
CA LEU A 774 -2.06 -10.31 -16.66
C LEU A 774 -2.75 -11.67 -16.80
N ALA A 775 -3.30 -12.20 -15.71
CA ALA A 775 -4.05 -13.47 -15.72
C ALA A 775 -5.33 -13.35 -16.57
N LYS A 776 -6.04 -12.24 -16.46
CA LYS A 776 -7.21 -11.94 -17.29
C LYS A 776 -6.81 -11.89 -18.78
N ALA A 777 -5.75 -11.17 -19.12
CA ALA A 777 -5.25 -11.08 -20.50
C ALA A 777 -4.81 -12.46 -21.06
N ALA A 778 -4.23 -13.33 -20.21
CA ALA A 778 -3.89 -14.70 -20.59
C ALA A 778 -5.14 -15.53 -20.94
N ILE A 779 -6.19 -15.47 -20.13
CA ILE A 779 -7.47 -16.15 -20.41
C ILE A 779 -8.11 -15.60 -21.69
N GLU A 780 -8.08 -14.27 -21.89
CA GLU A 780 -8.59 -13.64 -23.10
C GLU A 780 -7.79 -14.08 -24.36
N SER A 781 -6.47 -14.17 -24.24
CA SER A 781 -5.59 -14.70 -25.29
C SER A 781 -5.92 -16.14 -25.63
N LEU A 782 -6.07 -16.98 -24.63
CA LEU A 782 -6.47 -18.38 -24.82
C LEU A 782 -7.85 -18.55 -25.46
N LEU A 783 -8.79 -17.67 -25.22
CA LEU A 783 -10.12 -17.70 -25.86
C LEU A 783 -10.09 -17.21 -27.32
N ARG A 784 -9.20 -16.29 -27.67
CA ARG A 784 -9.13 -15.71 -29.03
C ARG A 784 -8.30 -16.53 -30.01
N ASN A 785 -7.22 -17.14 -29.53
CA ASN A 785 -6.30 -17.96 -30.32
C ASN A 785 -6.72 -19.42 -30.38
#